data_278f5350f7a45092ca85e7ad6b777e44
#
_entry.id   278f5350f7a45092ca85e7ad6b777e44
#
_cell.length_a   1.000
_cell.length_b   1.000
_cell.length_c   1.000
_cell.angle_alpha   90.00
_cell.angle_beta   90.00
_cell.angle_gamma   90.00
#
_symmetry.space_group_name_H-M   'P 1'
#
loop_
_entity.id
_entity.type
_entity.pdbx_description
1 polymer ?
#
loop_
_entity_poly.entity_id
_entity_poly.type
_entity_poly.pdbx_seq_one_letter_code
_entity_poly.pdbx_strand_id
1 'polypeptide(L)'
;NSKTKYSLRSKGVTLESYIRDPQFAFVSVSVAVDDRPPRCFFADTPEWPSVIAFLRSVASSHPFASHNGMFDFAILAWRLGIHPKLMVDTLGMARAAGHKKASLKTLAGYYGLPPKGDVLDRFMNGVHVEDMSPAMRAEFAEYNNQDTWLCREIYIRLKPRIPLKEFLVQHLTLEMFTKPVMQVDAGLCQDIYDTAEHERTTTLSDLGTTLADLRSAPKFAALLTALGVSPPMKPSPANPEKMTYAFAKTDQELLALRDHADPRVVALVDAKLGNQSSLRQSRAQRFIGIAQRSVAFTGRPLLPIPLAYCGAENTFRFSGTDDVNMQNLPRGKGLRSAVIPPPDHDLVVVDFSSIEARVLAWLAGEEGVLAVFRTGECVYAYTASNIYGTKIVKGMPERNVGKVIVLGLGYNMGSPKFASEVFKGLMGLPSIRFTPVDADRLGVDIAAFSADAYKQRRQRDHIARSGFFYPVDAEAVQTHCAVADHLVMAWRASSPNIVKYWSTCDLMLKYMLNGVEADFGPLRTEKDAIRLPNGLRLAYTKLRQEGRSYAYWNGKSWLGIYGGKLAENITQALSRIIMTDAMLLVDRELRGVSRIALTVHDELIQVAHKDQAQAVFDRTLTIMSTGRDWYRDIPLGAEGKIAANYAEAK
;
A
#
# COMPACT_ATOMS: atom_id res chain seq x y z
N ASN A 1 -30.30 13.80 -3.61
CA ASN A 1 -30.60 15.19 -3.95
C ASN A 1 -29.62 15.66 -5.04
N SER A 2 -30.08 15.81 -6.28
CA SER A 2 -29.25 16.21 -7.43
C SER A 2 -28.60 17.61 -7.24
N LYS A 3 -29.07 18.40 -6.30
CA LYS A 3 -28.54 19.73 -5.97
C LYS A 3 -27.38 19.71 -4.93
N THR A 4 -27.19 18.64 -4.16
CA THR A 4 -26.23 18.59 -3.04
C THR A 4 -25.19 17.53 -3.31
N LYS A 5 -24.60 17.20 -4.28
CA LYS A 5 -23.45 16.26 -4.52
C LYS A 5 -23.23 15.19 -3.41
N TYR A 6 -24.27 14.86 -2.64
CA TYR A 6 -24.23 13.87 -1.57
C TYR A 6 -24.36 12.47 -2.18
N SER A 7 -23.25 11.92 -2.59
CA SER A 7 -23.15 10.59 -3.18
C SER A 7 -21.73 10.06 -3.03
N LEU A 8 -21.57 8.78 -2.72
CA LEU A 8 -20.27 8.09 -2.73
C LEU A 8 -19.57 8.12 -4.10
N ARG A 9 -20.31 8.39 -5.18
CA ARG A 9 -19.73 8.56 -6.53
C ARG A 9 -19.20 9.98 -6.77
N SER A 10 -19.50 10.93 -5.87
CA SER A 10 -19.02 12.30 -6.00
C SER A 10 -17.54 12.39 -5.63
N LYS A 11 -16.77 13.16 -6.43
CA LYS A 11 -15.36 13.37 -6.19
C LYS A 11 -15.11 13.97 -4.81
N GLY A 12 -14.25 13.32 -4.01
CA GLY A 12 -13.86 13.78 -2.69
C GLY A 12 -14.78 13.35 -1.55
N VAL A 13 -15.88 12.65 -1.83
CA VAL A 13 -16.73 12.02 -0.80
C VAL A 13 -16.12 10.68 -0.41
N THR A 14 -15.81 10.51 0.87
CA THR A 14 -15.30 9.28 1.47
C THR A 14 -16.40 8.53 2.21
N LEU A 15 -16.19 7.25 2.55
CA LEU A 15 -17.12 6.49 3.39
C LEU A 15 -17.40 7.21 4.71
N GLU A 16 -16.32 7.71 5.34
CA GLU A 16 -16.41 8.46 6.59
C GLU A 16 -17.28 9.72 6.42
N SER A 17 -17.00 10.55 5.42
CA SER A 17 -17.74 11.79 5.20
C SER A 17 -19.20 11.53 4.81
N TYR A 18 -19.45 10.46 4.05
CA TYR A 18 -20.81 10.08 3.66
C TYR A 18 -21.64 9.61 4.87
N ILE A 19 -21.11 8.70 5.69
CA ILE A 19 -21.85 8.12 6.81
C ILE A 19 -22.08 9.15 7.92
N ARG A 20 -21.13 10.07 8.15
CA ARG A 20 -21.23 11.09 9.22
C ARG A 20 -21.90 12.38 8.76
N ASP A 21 -22.29 12.49 7.49
CA ASP A 21 -23.02 13.66 6.99
C ASP A 21 -24.39 13.79 7.68
N PRO A 22 -24.82 15.01 8.05
CA PRO A 22 -26.16 15.23 8.61
C PRO A 22 -27.31 14.78 7.71
N GLN A 23 -27.10 14.74 6.38
CA GLN A 23 -28.09 14.27 5.40
C GLN A 23 -28.24 12.74 5.35
N PHE A 24 -27.37 11.99 6.08
CA PHE A 24 -27.46 10.54 6.09
C PHE A 24 -28.79 10.08 6.69
N ALA A 25 -29.53 9.30 5.93
CA ALA A 25 -30.77 8.67 6.38
C ALA A 25 -30.76 7.18 6.06
N PHE A 26 -31.34 6.39 6.94
CA PHE A 26 -31.59 4.98 6.66
C PHE A 26 -32.73 4.84 5.66
N VAL A 27 -32.57 3.93 4.71
CA VAL A 27 -33.66 3.51 3.81
C VAL A 27 -34.21 2.17 4.27
N SER A 28 -33.34 1.17 4.38
CA SER A 28 -33.71 -0.18 4.83
C SER A 28 -32.48 -0.95 5.29
N VAL A 29 -32.73 -2.06 5.94
CA VAL A 29 -31.74 -3.12 6.21
C VAL A 29 -32.31 -4.46 5.75
N SER A 30 -31.50 -5.27 5.05
CA SER A 30 -31.84 -6.66 4.77
C SER A 30 -30.97 -7.58 5.61
N VAL A 31 -31.59 -8.54 6.28
CA VAL A 31 -30.96 -9.46 7.21
C VAL A 31 -31.29 -10.90 6.86
N ALA A 32 -30.26 -11.75 6.78
CA ALA A 32 -30.40 -13.20 6.72
C ALA A 32 -29.79 -13.83 7.98
N VAL A 33 -30.48 -14.76 8.59
CA VAL A 33 -30.00 -15.50 9.77
C VAL A 33 -29.89 -16.97 9.36
N ASP A 34 -28.68 -17.51 9.41
CA ASP A 34 -28.37 -18.88 8.99
C ASP A 34 -28.92 -19.17 7.57
N ASP A 35 -29.71 -20.21 7.40
CA ASP A 35 -30.29 -20.62 6.12
C ASP A 35 -31.63 -19.97 5.80
N ARG A 36 -32.14 -19.11 6.68
CA ARG A 36 -33.43 -18.43 6.47
C ARG A 36 -33.34 -17.44 5.32
N PRO A 37 -34.42 -17.26 4.54
CA PRO A 37 -34.44 -16.28 3.47
C PRO A 37 -34.20 -14.86 4.02
N PRO A 38 -33.48 -14.00 3.27
CA PRO A 38 -33.32 -12.61 3.66
C PRO A 38 -34.65 -11.87 3.79
N ARG A 39 -34.73 -10.96 4.77
CA ARG A 39 -35.89 -10.08 4.96
C ARG A 39 -35.42 -8.64 5.00
N CYS A 40 -36.05 -7.80 4.21
CA CYS A 40 -35.82 -6.36 4.16
C CYS A 40 -36.78 -5.65 5.11
N PHE A 41 -36.27 -4.70 5.90
CA PHE A 41 -37.01 -3.87 6.84
C PHE A 41 -36.73 -2.40 6.52
N PHE A 42 -37.77 -1.61 6.29
CA PHE A 42 -37.64 -0.19 5.99
C PHE A 42 -37.58 0.66 7.25
N ALA A 43 -36.81 1.75 7.19
CA ALA A 43 -36.51 2.56 8.36
C ALA A 43 -37.73 3.32 8.94
N ASP A 44 -38.76 3.54 8.16
CA ASP A 44 -40.00 4.22 8.51
C ASP A 44 -41.14 3.26 8.91
N THR A 45 -40.86 1.97 9.08
CA THR A 45 -41.86 0.97 9.46
C THR A 45 -41.80 0.64 10.96
N PRO A 46 -42.92 0.17 11.56
CA PRO A 46 -42.96 -0.22 12.97
C PRO A 46 -42.00 -1.36 13.35
N GLU A 47 -41.59 -2.18 12.40
CA GLU A 47 -40.64 -3.28 12.61
C GLU A 47 -39.20 -2.79 12.78
N TRP A 48 -38.85 -1.58 12.32
CA TRP A 48 -37.47 -1.06 12.35
C TRP A 48 -36.84 -1.10 13.74
N PRO A 49 -37.47 -0.56 14.83
CA PRO A 49 -36.89 -0.63 16.16
C PRO A 49 -36.64 -2.07 16.63
N SER A 50 -37.52 -3.00 16.26
CA SER A 50 -37.44 -4.42 16.68
C SER A 50 -36.28 -5.13 15.99
N VAL A 51 -36.04 -4.89 14.68
CA VAL A 51 -34.90 -5.49 13.98
C VAL A 51 -33.57 -4.89 14.46
N ILE A 52 -33.52 -3.59 14.78
CA ILE A 52 -32.29 -2.99 15.33
C ILE A 52 -32.03 -3.53 16.75
N ALA A 53 -33.03 -3.70 17.57
CA ALA A 53 -32.90 -4.35 18.89
C ALA A 53 -32.43 -5.80 18.77
N PHE A 54 -32.97 -6.56 17.83
CA PHE A 54 -32.50 -7.91 17.51
C PHE A 54 -31.03 -7.92 17.11
N LEU A 55 -30.60 -7.10 16.12
CA LEU A 55 -29.21 -7.02 15.69
C LEU A 55 -28.28 -6.66 16.86
N ARG A 56 -28.70 -5.74 17.73
CA ARG A 56 -27.93 -5.35 18.93
C ARG A 56 -27.80 -6.52 19.91
N SER A 57 -28.87 -7.30 20.13
CA SER A 57 -28.87 -8.42 21.06
C SER A 57 -27.93 -9.56 20.65
N VAL A 58 -27.80 -9.82 19.33
CA VAL A 58 -26.98 -10.91 18.82
C VAL A 58 -25.55 -10.48 18.46
N ALA A 59 -25.27 -9.18 18.38
CA ALA A 59 -23.97 -8.66 17.94
C ALA A 59 -22.79 -9.11 18.80
N SER A 60 -22.97 -9.19 20.13
CA SER A 60 -21.91 -9.59 21.07
C SER A 60 -21.56 -11.10 21.02
N SER A 61 -22.40 -11.91 20.42
CA SER A 61 -22.28 -13.39 20.42
C SER A 61 -22.09 -13.98 19.03
N HIS A 62 -22.56 -13.32 17.97
CA HIS A 62 -22.56 -13.85 16.60
C HIS A 62 -21.67 -13.05 15.65
N PRO A 63 -21.05 -13.70 14.65
CA PRO A 63 -20.39 -13.02 13.56
C PRO A 63 -21.42 -12.38 12.60
N PHE A 64 -21.07 -11.21 12.07
CA PHE A 64 -21.84 -10.56 11.01
C PHE A 64 -21.01 -10.57 9.72
N ALA A 65 -21.65 -10.87 8.60
CA ALA A 65 -21.03 -10.85 7.29
C ALA A 65 -21.70 -9.81 6.37
N SER A 66 -20.89 -9.07 5.64
CA SER A 66 -21.33 -8.15 4.59
C SER A 66 -20.39 -8.20 3.39
N HIS A 67 -20.80 -7.65 2.26
CA HIS A 67 -19.94 -7.51 1.09
C HIS A 67 -19.46 -6.06 0.95
N ASN A 68 -18.14 -5.83 0.98
CA ASN A 68 -17.55 -4.50 1.14
C ASN A 68 -17.89 -3.91 2.52
N GLY A 69 -17.71 -4.73 3.54
CA GLY A 69 -18.26 -4.58 4.88
C GLY A 69 -17.78 -3.36 5.64
N MET A 70 -16.72 -2.66 5.21
CA MET A 70 -16.29 -1.41 5.83
C MET A 70 -17.43 -0.38 5.87
N PHE A 71 -18.26 -0.30 4.82
CA PHE A 71 -19.42 0.57 4.73
C PHE A 71 -20.51 0.18 5.75
N ASP A 72 -20.97 -1.07 5.68
CA ASP A 72 -22.07 -1.54 6.52
C ASP A 72 -21.70 -1.57 8.00
N PHE A 73 -20.48 -2.04 8.32
CA PHE A 73 -20.01 -2.08 9.71
C PHE A 73 -19.77 -0.70 10.31
N ALA A 74 -19.38 0.30 9.50
CA ALA A 74 -19.31 1.67 9.97
C ALA A 74 -20.70 2.26 10.25
N ILE A 75 -21.70 1.97 9.41
CA ILE A 75 -23.09 2.35 9.67
C ILE A 75 -23.59 1.70 10.98
N LEU A 76 -23.39 0.39 11.14
CA LEU A 76 -23.76 -0.33 12.36
C LEU A 76 -23.09 0.30 13.60
N ALA A 77 -21.78 0.56 13.53
CA ALA A 77 -21.02 1.09 14.65
C ALA A 77 -21.39 2.55 14.97
N TRP A 78 -21.36 3.43 13.95
CA TRP A 78 -21.45 4.87 14.17
C TRP A 78 -22.89 5.37 14.30
N ARG A 79 -23.83 4.81 13.53
CA ARG A 79 -25.23 5.26 13.54
C ARG A 79 -26.12 4.47 14.49
N LEU A 80 -25.79 3.21 14.75
CA LEU A 80 -26.64 2.33 15.55
C LEU A 80 -26.00 1.85 16.85
N GLY A 81 -24.69 2.10 17.06
CA GLY A 81 -23.96 1.63 18.23
C GLY A 81 -23.86 0.10 18.31
N ILE A 82 -23.89 -0.58 17.16
CA ILE A 82 -23.83 -2.05 17.05
C ILE A 82 -22.43 -2.49 16.67
N HIS A 83 -21.82 -3.31 17.51
CA HIS A 83 -20.45 -3.78 17.33
C HIS A 83 -20.43 -5.32 17.32
N PRO A 84 -20.42 -5.97 16.14
CA PRO A 84 -20.39 -7.41 16.05
C PRO A 84 -19.12 -8.01 16.67
N LYS A 85 -19.27 -9.18 17.32
CA LYS A 85 -18.15 -9.96 17.87
C LYS A 85 -17.08 -10.28 16.84
N LEU A 86 -17.50 -10.55 15.62
CA LEU A 86 -16.64 -10.80 14.48
C LEU A 86 -17.27 -10.16 13.23
N MET A 87 -16.53 -9.28 12.59
CA MET A 87 -16.92 -8.67 11.31
C MET A 87 -16.24 -9.44 10.17
N VAL A 88 -17.03 -9.90 9.21
CA VAL A 88 -16.58 -10.67 8.05
C VAL A 88 -16.94 -9.92 6.77
N ASP A 89 -15.94 -9.61 5.95
CA ASP A 89 -16.13 -8.96 4.65
C ASP A 89 -15.88 -9.95 3.51
N THR A 90 -16.93 -10.31 2.79
CA THR A 90 -16.83 -11.26 1.67
C THR A 90 -16.04 -10.70 0.48
N LEU A 91 -15.91 -9.37 0.33
CA LEU A 91 -14.98 -8.75 -0.62
C LEU A 91 -13.53 -9.06 -0.23
N GLY A 92 -13.19 -8.89 1.04
CA GLY A 92 -11.88 -9.23 1.57
C GLY A 92 -11.57 -10.73 1.45
N MET A 93 -12.54 -11.59 1.77
CA MET A 93 -12.41 -13.04 1.57
C MET A 93 -12.14 -13.40 0.10
N ALA A 94 -12.84 -12.77 -0.84
CA ALA A 94 -12.63 -13.01 -2.27
C ALA A 94 -11.22 -12.62 -2.71
N ARG A 95 -10.69 -11.48 -2.23
CA ARG A 95 -9.29 -11.07 -2.48
C ARG A 95 -8.30 -12.09 -1.92
N ALA A 96 -8.51 -12.53 -0.69
CA ALA A 96 -7.67 -13.57 -0.06
C ALA A 96 -7.74 -14.92 -0.79
N ALA A 97 -8.89 -15.25 -1.38
CA ALA A 97 -9.07 -16.43 -2.23
C ALA A 97 -8.49 -16.27 -3.66
N GLY A 98 -7.90 -15.11 -4.00
CA GLY A 98 -7.24 -14.86 -5.27
C GLY A 98 -8.14 -14.30 -6.38
N HIS A 99 -9.37 -13.88 -6.06
CA HIS A 99 -10.24 -13.22 -7.05
C HIS A 99 -9.77 -11.80 -7.35
N LYS A 100 -9.36 -11.56 -8.60
CA LYS A 100 -8.86 -10.24 -9.06
C LYS A 100 -9.97 -9.19 -9.26
N LYS A 101 -11.18 -9.65 -9.54
CA LYS A 101 -12.40 -8.83 -9.59
C LYS A 101 -13.37 -9.41 -8.57
N ALA A 102 -13.60 -8.69 -7.51
CA ALA A 102 -14.30 -9.19 -6.34
C ALA A 102 -15.60 -8.44 -6.01
N SER A 103 -16.17 -7.69 -6.99
CA SER A 103 -17.50 -7.11 -6.79
C SER A 103 -18.58 -8.19 -6.69
N LEU A 104 -19.65 -7.93 -5.96
CA LEU A 104 -20.76 -8.86 -5.78
C LEU A 104 -21.29 -9.37 -7.13
N LYS A 105 -21.46 -8.48 -8.12
CA LYS A 105 -21.86 -8.82 -9.49
C LYS A 105 -20.88 -9.77 -10.18
N THR A 106 -19.59 -9.53 -10.04
CA THR A 106 -18.56 -10.36 -10.67
C THR A 106 -18.48 -11.73 -10.03
N LEU A 107 -18.57 -11.81 -8.71
CA LEU A 107 -18.54 -13.07 -7.97
C LEU A 107 -19.79 -13.89 -8.21
N ALA A 108 -20.97 -13.26 -8.29
CA ALA A 108 -22.20 -13.96 -8.67
C ALA A 108 -22.04 -14.66 -10.02
N GLY A 109 -21.56 -13.94 -11.05
CA GLY A 109 -21.30 -14.56 -12.37
C GLY A 109 -20.22 -15.65 -12.33
N TYR A 110 -19.15 -15.48 -11.55
CA TYR A 110 -18.09 -16.46 -11.40
C TYR A 110 -18.60 -17.79 -10.80
N TYR A 111 -19.50 -17.70 -9.82
CA TYR A 111 -20.06 -18.86 -9.13
C TYR A 111 -21.35 -19.40 -9.75
N GLY A 112 -21.79 -18.86 -10.91
CA GLY A 112 -23.03 -19.28 -11.56
C GLY A 112 -24.28 -18.96 -10.73
N LEU A 113 -24.23 -17.92 -9.90
CA LEU A 113 -25.37 -17.46 -9.11
C LEU A 113 -26.25 -16.50 -9.92
N PRO A 114 -27.52 -16.32 -9.54
CA PRO A 114 -28.38 -15.30 -10.14
C PRO A 114 -27.71 -13.93 -10.17
N PRO A 115 -27.94 -13.11 -11.21
CA PRO A 115 -27.28 -11.82 -11.36
C PRO A 115 -27.73 -10.84 -10.28
N LYS A 116 -26.78 -9.96 -9.87
CA LYS A 116 -27.10 -8.80 -9.04
C LYS A 116 -28.00 -7.84 -9.85
N GLY A 117 -29.08 -7.35 -9.24
CA GLY A 117 -29.96 -6.36 -9.83
C GLY A 117 -29.28 -4.98 -10.02
N ASP A 118 -29.79 -4.16 -10.92
CA ASP A 118 -29.29 -2.82 -11.24
C ASP A 118 -30.25 -1.70 -10.77
N VAL A 119 -31.07 -1.96 -9.76
CA VAL A 119 -32.15 -1.06 -9.30
C VAL A 119 -31.63 0.22 -8.64
N LEU A 120 -30.44 0.17 -8.02
CA LEU A 120 -29.87 1.32 -7.28
C LEU A 120 -29.75 2.61 -8.09
N ASP A 121 -29.45 2.55 -9.38
CA ASP A 121 -29.26 3.74 -10.19
C ASP A 121 -30.57 4.56 -10.35
N ARG A 122 -31.71 3.92 -10.19
CA ARG A 122 -33.04 4.57 -10.18
C ARG A 122 -33.36 5.24 -8.84
N PHE A 123 -32.86 4.68 -7.72
CA PHE A 123 -33.14 5.17 -6.37
C PHE A 123 -32.06 6.10 -5.83
N MET A 124 -30.88 6.19 -6.45
CA MET A 124 -29.76 7.02 -5.98
C MET A 124 -29.94 8.53 -6.22
N ASN A 125 -31.07 8.98 -6.76
CA ASN A 125 -31.35 10.37 -7.10
C ASN A 125 -32.08 11.16 -5.98
N GLY A 126 -31.86 10.81 -4.72
CA GLY A 126 -32.40 11.54 -3.56
C GLY A 126 -33.85 11.21 -3.25
N VAL A 127 -34.26 9.99 -3.50
CA VAL A 127 -35.57 9.46 -3.04
C VAL A 127 -35.44 9.14 -1.54
N HIS A 128 -36.27 9.77 -0.72
CA HIS A 128 -36.40 9.44 0.69
C HIS A 128 -37.32 8.24 0.88
N VAL A 129 -37.16 7.50 1.99
CA VAL A 129 -37.93 6.29 2.24
C VAL A 129 -39.43 6.58 2.31
N GLU A 130 -39.82 7.73 2.89
CA GLU A 130 -41.19 8.19 3.01
C GLU A 130 -41.86 8.51 1.66
N ASP A 131 -41.06 8.82 0.63
CA ASP A 131 -41.54 9.14 -0.72
C ASP A 131 -41.69 7.89 -1.60
N MET A 132 -41.31 6.71 -1.12
CA MET A 132 -41.37 5.46 -1.87
C MET A 132 -42.80 4.92 -1.98
N SER A 133 -43.30 4.76 -3.22
CA SER A 133 -44.54 4.03 -3.46
C SER A 133 -44.44 2.56 -3.03
N PRO A 134 -45.57 1.86 -2.78
CA PRO A 134 -45.55 0.43 -2.47
C PRO A 134 -44.82 -0.43 -3.52
N ALA A 135 -44.96 -0.10 -4.80
CA ALA A 135 -44.27 -0.77 -5.89
C ALA A 135 -42.74 -0.55 -5.82
N MET A 136 -42.29 0.68 -5.56
CA MET A 136 -40.88 1.01 -5.36
C MET A 136 -40.30 0.28 -4.15
N ARG A 137 -41.04 0.20 -3.04
CA ARG A 137 -40.61 -0.55 -1.86
C ARG A 137 -40.46 -2.05 -2.14
N ALA A 138 -41.39 -2.65 -2.89
CA ALA A 138 -41.31 -4.06 -3.27
C ALA A 138 -40.05 -4.32 -4.13
N GLU A 139 -39.81 -3.51 -5.16
CA GLU A 139 -38.63 -3.63 -6.03
C GLU A 139 -37.33 -3.43 -5.25
N PHE A 140 -37.29 -2.45 -4.34
CA PHE A 140 -36.10 -2.18 -3.52
C PHE A 140 -35.85 -3.29 -2.50
N ALA A 141 -36.89 -3.84 -1.89
CA ALA A 141 -36.80 -4.97 -0.96
C ALA A 141 -36.26 -6.23 -1.65
N GLU A 142 -36.76 -6.54 -2.85
CA GLU A 142 -36.26 -7.65 -3.65
C GLU A 142 -34.78 -7.47 -3.97
N TYR A 143 -34.39 -6.30 -4.45
CA TYR A 143 -32.99 -5.97 -4.71
C TYR A 143 -32.11 -6.13 -3.47
N ASN A 144 -32.51 -5.58 -2.31
CA ASN A 144 -31.72 -5.64 -1.09
C ASN A 144 -31.63 -7.06 -0.52
N ASN A 145 -32.71 -7.83 -0.60
CA ASN A 145 -32.74 -9.26 -0.26
C ASN A 145 -31.83 -10.08 -1.19
N GLN A 146 -31.83 -9.79 -2.49
CA GLN A 146 -30.95 -10.44 -3.45
C GLN A 146 -29.47 -10.18 -3.14
N ASP A 147 -29.10 -8.95 -2.81
CA ASP A 147 -27.73 -8.61 -2.42
C ASP A 147 -27.30 -9.35 -1.14
N THR A 148 -28.18 -9.44 -0.15
CA THR A 148 -27.95 -10.17 1.10
C THR A 148 -27.82 -11.68 0.86
N TRP A 149 -28.67 -12.24 0.02
CA TRP A 149 -28.60 -13.65 -0.39
C TRP A 149 -27.29 -13.96 -1.13
N LEU A 150 -26.90 -13.12 -2.08
CA LEU A 150 -25.64 -13.26 -2.82
C LEU A 150 -24.43 -13.18 -1.88
N CYS A 151 -24.45 -12.26 -0.92
CA CYS A 151 -23.40 -12.14 0.09
C CYS A 151 -23.24 -13.43 0.88
N ARG A 152 -24.35 -14.04 1.35
CA ARG A 152 -24.35 -15.33 2.04
C ARG A 152 -23.83 -16.47 1.18
N GLU A 153 -24.30 -16.58 -0.06
CA GLU A 153 -23.89 -17.65 -0.98
C GLU A 153 -22.38 -17.57 -1.30
N ILE A 154 -21.86 -16.35 -1.46
CA ILE A 154 -20.43 -16.10 -1.66
C ILE A 154 -19.64 -16.44 -0.40
N TYR A 155 -20.14 -16.07 0.79
CA TYR A 155 -19.52 -16.43 2.06
C TYR A 155 -19.37 -17.95 2.20
N ILE A 156 -20.44 -18.72 1.95
CA ILE A 156 -20.43 -20.17 2.05
C ILE A 156 -19.37 -20.80 1.13
N ARG A 157 -19.23 -20.29 -0.10
CA ARG A 157 -18.25 -20.79 -1.08
C ARG A 157 -16.83 -20.40 -0.78
N LEU A 158 -16.62 -19.24 -0.15
CA LEU A 158 -15.29 -18.75 0.18
C LEU A 158 -14.80 -19.27 1.53
N LYS A 159 -15.68 -19.50 2.50
CA LYS A 159 -15.32 -19.90 3.88
C LYS A 159 -14.32 -21.07 3.94
N PRO A 160 -14.49 -22.17 3.19
CA PRO A 160 -13.54 -23.30 3.23
C PRO A 160 -12.13 -22.96 2.69
N ARG A 161 -11.99 -21.84 1.97
CA ARG A 161 -10.74 -21.40 1.34
C ARG A 161 -9.97 -20.37 2.19
N ILE A 162 -10.57 -19.90 3.28
CA ILE A 162 -9.98 -18.84 4.13
C ILE A 162 -9.61 -19.45 5.47
N PRO A 163 -8.32 -19.40 5.85
CA PRO A 163 -7.86 -19.84 7.17
C PRO A 163 -8.52 -19.08 8.30
N LEU A 164 -8.77 -19.76 9.43
CA LEU A 164 -9.47 -19.17 10.57
C LEU A 164 -8.80 -17.88 11.09
N LYS A 165 -7.47 -17.85 11.18
CA LYS A 165 -6.71 -16.67 11.62
C LYS A 165 -7.00 -15.45 10.72
N GLU A 166 -7.24 -15.64 9.43
CA GLU A 166 -7.49 -14.55 8.48
C GLU A 166 -8.83 -13.84 8.70
N PHE A 167 -9.83 -14.51 9.28
CA PHE A 167 -11.07 -13.85 9.72
C PHE A 167 -10.79 -12.87 10.88
N LEU A 168 -9.90 -13.24 11.79
CA LEU A 168 -9.51 -12.36 12.89
C LEU A 168 -8.68 -11.16 12.39
N VAL A 169 -7.76 -11.39 11.45
CA VAL A 169 -7.00 -10.31 10.79
C VAL A 169 -7.93 -9.32 10.09
N GLN A 170 -8.93 -9.85 9.37
CA GLN A 170 -9.94 -9.03 8.70
C GLN A 170 -10.77 -8.22 9.69
N HIS A 171 -11.19 -8.84 10.79
CA HIS A 171 -11.93 -8.18 11.87
C HIS A 171 -11.13 -7.01 12.46
N LEU A 172 -9.87 -7.23 12.84
CA LEU A 172 -9.00 -6.17 13.36
C LEU A 172 -8.80 -5.05 12.34
N THR A 173 -8.68 -5.38 11.06
CA THR A 173 -8.59 -4.36 10.00
C THR A 173 -9.83 -3.49 9.93
N LEU A 174 -11.02 -4.08 10.07
CA LEU A 174 -12.28 -3.35 10.12
C LEU A 174 -12.45 -2.55 11.43
N GLU A 175 -11.95 -3.06 12.56
CA GLU A 175 -11.97 -2.33 13.84
C GLU A 175 -11.16 -1.03 13.79
N MET A 176 -10.03 -0.98 13.09
CA MET A 176 -9.24 0.25 12.91
C MET A 176 -10.07 1.38 12.27
N PHE A 177 -11.04 1.05 11.44
CA PHE A 177 -11.96 2.01 10.84
C PHE A 177 -13.19 2.27 11.69
N THR A 178 -13.87 1.21 12.15
CA THR A 178 -15.19 1.30 12.80
C THR A 178 -15.11 1.73 14.27
N LYS A 179 -13.96 1.48 14.92
CA LYS A 179 -13.68 1.81 16.33
C LYS A 179 -12.33 2.53 16.47
N PRO A 180 -12.15 3.69 15.81
CA PRO A 180 -10.87 4.40 15.83
C PRO A 180 -10.50 4.81 17.27
N VAL A 181 -9.19 4.77 17.56
CA VAL A 181 -8.63 5.16 18.86
C VAL A 181 -7.63 6.31 18.77
N MET A 182 -7.00 6.51 17.63
CA MET A 182 -6.15 7.69 17.38
C MET A 182 -7.01 8.93 17.11
N GLN A 183 -6.40 10.08 17.31
CA GLN A 183 -6.99 11.40 17.10
C GLN A 183 -6.21 12.22 16.09
N VAL A 184 -6.85 13.26 15.59
CA VAL A 184 -6.23 14.27 14.72
C VAL A 184 -6.13 15.58 15.49
N ASP A 185 -4.94 16.16 15.55
CA ASP A 185 -4.75 17.55 15.91
C ASP A 185 -5.16 18.44 14.73
N ALA A 186 -6.40 18.94 14.79
CA ALA A 186 -6.96 19.78 13.73
C ALA A 186 -6.29 21.16 13.66
N GLY A 187 -5.82 21.71 14.81
CA GLY A 187 -5.09 22.98 14.88
C GLY A 187 -3.78 22.87 14.10
N LEU A 188 -2.97 21.84 14.42
CA LEU A 188 -1.72 21.60 13.70
C LEU A 188 -1.96 21.30 12.20
N CYS A 189 -3.04 20.60 11.84
CA CYS A 189 -3.38 20.42 10.44
C CYS A 189 -3.71 21.74 9.73
N GLN A 190 -4.39 22.67 10.42
CA GLN A 190 -4.68 24.01 9.90
C GLN A 190 -3.38 24.79 9.68
N ASP A 191 -2.48 24.81 10.66
CA ASP A 191 -1.18 25.47 10.52
C ASP A 191 -0.36 24.92 9.34
N ILE A 192 -0.38 23.58 9.15
CA ILE A 192 0.28 22.93 8.02
C ILE A 192 -0.34 23.37 6.69
N TYR A 193 -1.67 23.48 6.64
CA TYR A 193 -2.38 23.93 5.46
C TYR A 193 -2.06 25.40 5.15
N ASP A 194 -2.17 26.28 6.14
CA ASP A 194 -1.95 27.73 5.99
C ASP A 194 -0.51 28.02 5.60
N THR A 195 0.46 27.35 6.22
CA THR A 195 1.89 27.46 5.86
C THR A 195 2.12 27.07 4.40
N ALA A 196 1.60 25.91 3.98
CA ALA A 196 1.77 25.43 2.61
C ALA A 196 1.04 26.31 1.58
N GLU A 197 -0.08 26.94 1.97
CA GLU A 197 -0.80 27.90 1.14
C GLU A 197 -0.05 29.22 1.01
N HIS A 198 0.49 29.70 2.13
CA HIS A 198 1.33 30.92 2.16
C HIS A 198 2.59 30.75 1.31
N GLU A 199 3.36 29.67 1.53
CA GLU A 199 4.55 29.32 0.73
C GLU A 199 4.21 29.31 -0.78
N ARG A 200 3.08 28.68 -1.14
CA ARG A 200 2.63 28.62 -2.53
C ARG A 200 2.30 30.01 -3.09
N THR A 201 1.55 30.80 -2.34
CA THR A 201 1.11 32.14 -2.78
C THR A 201 2.28 33.07 -2.96
N THR A 202 3.22 33.07 -2.02
CA THR A 202 4.47 33.84 -2.09
C THR A 202 5.29 33.43 -3.31
N THR A 203 5.53 32.13 -3.51
CA THR A 203 6.27 31.64 -4.69
C THR A 203 5.62 32.07 -6.01
N LEU A 204 4.28 32.01 -6.11
CA LEU A 204 3.57 32.43 -7.32
C LEU A 204 3.68 33.93 -7.55
N SER A 205 3.60 34.74 -6.48
CA SER A 205 3.77 36.18 -6.52
C SER A 205 5.19 36.58 -6.96
N ASP A 206 6.21 35.96 -6.37
CA ASP A 206 7.62 36.21 -6.70
C ASP A 206 7.95 35.87 -8.17
N LEU A 207 7.28 34.85 -8.70
CA LEU A 207 7.40 34.44 -10.10
C LEU A 207 6.50 35.24 -11.07
N GLY A 208 5.68 36.15 -10.58
CA GLY A 208 4.72 36.91 -11.39
C GLY A 208 3.74 36.04 -12.17
N THR A 209 3.34 34.87 -11.63
CA THR A 209 2.50 33.88 -12.31
C THR A 209 1.34 33.42 -11.43
N THR A 210 0.42 32.66 -12.02
CA THR A 210 -0.72 32.11 -11.30
C THR A 210 -0.74 30.58 -11.34
N LEU A 211 -1.47 29.97 -10.40
CA LEU A 211 -1.69 28.54 -10.39
C LEU A 211 -2.34 28.04 -11.72
N ALA A 212 -3.21 28.83 -12.32
CA ALA A 212 -3.85 28.52 -13.60
C ALA A 212 -2.82 28.50 -14.74
N ASP A 213 -1.85 29.40 -14.72
CA ASP A 213 -0.80 29.43 -15.73
C ASP A 213 0.15 28.24 -15.59
N LEU A 214 0.54 27.89 -14.37
CA LEU A 214 1.34 26.70 -14.13
C LEU A 214 0.63 25.39 -14.47
N ARG A 215 -0.70 25.31 -14.33
CA ARG A 215 -1.48 24.11 -14.72
C ARG A 215 -1.68 23.97 -16.22
N SER A 216 -1.75 25.07 -16.94
CA SER A 216 -1.89 25.09 -18.40
C SER A 216 -0.55 24.79 -19.07
N ALA A 217 -0.45 23.69 -19.82
CA ALA A 217 0.78 23.34 -20.50
C ALA A 217 1.24 24.42 -21.52
N PRO A 218 0.37 25.02 -22.35
CA PRO A 218 0.77 26.10 -23.23
C PRO A 218 1.25 27.36 -22.49
N LYS A 219 0.60 27.76 -21.40
CA LYS A 219 1.00 28.94 -20.63
C LYS A 219 2.32 28.72 -19.90
N PHE A 220 2.52 27.52 -19.32
CA PHE A 220 3.77 27.16 -18.69
C PHE A 220 4.94 27.12 -19.71
N ALA A 221 4.68 26.63 -20.93
CA ALA A 221 5.65 26.69 -22.03
C ALA A 221 6.03 28.14 -22.37
N ALA A 222 5.05 29.05 -22.41
CA ALA A 222 5.29 30.47 -22.67
C ALA A 222 6.16 31.11 -21.56
N LEU A 223 5.94 30.74 -20.27
CA LEU A 223 6.78 31.19 -19.15
C LEU A 223 8.24 30.73 -19.28
N LEU A 224 8.46 29.46 -19.66
CA LEU A 224 9.82 28.96 -19.93
C LEU A 224 10.47 29.70 -21.10
N THR A 225 9.72 29.92 -22.19
CA THR A 225 10.23 30.64 -23.36
C THR A 225 10.59 32.09 -23.05
N ALA A 226 9.80 32.76 -22.18
CA ALA A 226 10.13 34.12 -21.71
C ALA A 226 11.42 34.19 -20.90
N LEU A 227 11.86 33.09 -20.29
CA LEU A 227 13.15 32.93 -19.61
C LEU A 227 14.26 32.40 -20.55
N GLY A 228 14.02 32.35 -21.85
CA GLY A 228 15.00 31.88 -22.83
C GLY A 228 15.17 30.36 -22.92
N VAL A 229 14.27 29.58 -22.27
CA VAL A 229 14.34 28.12 -22.27
C VAL A 229 13.34 27.54 -23.27
N SER A 230 13.83 26.67 -24.16
CA SER A 230 12.96 25.88 -25.05
C SER A 230 12.15 24.87 -24.24
N PRO A 231 10.81 24.90 -24.29
CA PRO A 231 9.97 23.97 -23.55
C PRO A 231 10.24 22.52 -23.96
N PRO A 232 10.52 21.60 -23.01
CA PRO A 232 10.78 20.21 -23.32
C PRO A 232 9.55 19.52 -23.94
N MET A 233 9.81 18.69 -24.96
CA MET A 233 8.80 17.99 -25.76
C MET A 233 9.05 16.49 -25.77
N LYS A 234 7.98 15.70 -25.83
CA LYS A 234 8.04 14.23 -25.97
C LYS A 234 6.94 13.72 -26.92
N PRO A 235 7.09 12.51 -27.49
CA PRO A 235 6.02 11.87 -28.22
C PRO A 235 4.77 11.69 -27.34
N SER A 236 3.61 11.95 -27.92
CA SER A 236 2.34 11.78 -27.21
C SER A 236 2.05 10.29 -26.97
N PRO A 237 1.68 9.88 -25.73
CA PRO A 237 1.30 8.50 -25.46
C PRO A 237 0.09 8.00 -26.27
N ALA A 238 -0.79 8.92 -26.69
CA ALA A 238 -1.97 8.59 -27.48
C ALA A 238 -1.69 8.53 -29.01
N ASN A 239 -0.69 9.27 -29.48
CA ASN A 239 -0.27 9.27 -30.87
C ASN A 239 1.23 9.59 -30.95
N PRO A 240 2.11 8.59 -31.09
CA PRO A 240 3.56 8.78 -31.09
C PRO A 240 4.12 9.71 -32.21
N GLU A 241 3.37 9.94 -33.27
CA GLU A 241 3.74 10.88 -34.34
C GLU A 241 3.54 12.35 -33.96
N LYS A 242 2.78 12.61 -32.89
CA LYS A 242 2.57 13.96 -32.38
C LYS A 242 3.42 14.24 -31.15
N MET A 243 4.06 15.39 -31.15
CA MET A 243 4.81 15.88 -29.99
C MET A 243 3.86 16.56 -28.99
N THR A 244 4.10 16.36 -27.70
CA THR A 244 3.42 17.03 -26.60
C THR A 244 4.44 17.54 -25.59
N TYR A 245 4.08 18.50 -24.75
CA TYR A 245 4.97 19.02 -23.71
C TYR A 245 5.34 17.94 -22.70
N ALA A 246 6.62 17.83 -22.38
CA ALA A 246 7.18 16.93 -21.39
C ALA A 246 7.15 17.59 -19.99
N PHE A 247 5.96 17.82 -19.44
CA PHE A 247 5.77 18.54 -18.17
C PHE A 247 5.23 17.68 -17.01
N ALA A 248 5.27 16.36 -17.14
CA ALA A 248 4.93 15.47 -16.03
C ALA A 248 6.06 15.42 -14.99
N LYS A 249 5.74 15.09 -13.74
CA LYS A 249 6.70 14.93 -12.64
C LYS A 249 7.82 13.93 -12.92
N THR A 250 7.60 13.03 -13.84
CA THR A 250 8.54 11.97 -14.24
C THR A 250 9.32 12.32 -15.50
N ASP A 251 9.01 13.44 -16.15
CA ASP A 251 9.67 13.86 -17.38
C ASP A 251 11.06 14.41 -17.07
N GLN A 252 12.07 13.67 -17.48
CA GLN A 252 13.47 13.93 -17.10
C GLN A 252 14.00 15.26 -17.65
N GLU A 253 13.55 15.66 -18.83
CA GLU A 253 13.90 16.94 -19.43
C GLU A 253 13.37 18.14 -18.62
N LEU A 254 12.16 18.01 -18.02
CA LEU A 254 11.66 19.01 -17.08
C LEU A 254 12.49 18.99 -15.79
N LEU A 255 12.82 17.80 -15.29
CA LEU A 255 13.61 17.64 -14.06
C LEU A 255 15.04 18.18 -14.23
N ALA A 256 15.63 18.05 -15.41
CA ALA A 256 16.95 18.58 -15.72
C ALA A 256 17.02 20.12 -15.64
N LEU A 257 15.90 20.82 -15.85
CA LEU A 257 15.83 22.27 -15.70
C LEU A 257 15.98 22.74 -14.24
N ARG A 258 15.96 21.85 -13.25
CA ARG A 258 16.28 22.16 -11.85
C ARG A 258 17.78 22.43 -11.63
N ASP A 259 18.62 21.99 -12.53
CA ASP A 259 20.06 22.25 -12.53
C ASP A 259 20.43 23.41 -13.50
N HIS A 260 19.42 24.19 -13.95
CA HIS A 260 19.65 25.31 -14.88
C HIS A 260 20.38 26.47 -14.21
N ALA A 261 21.26 27.17 -14.96
CA ALA A 261 22.08 28.27 -14.43
C ALA A 261 21.25 29.48 -13.97
N ASP A 262 20.09 29.75 -14.60
CA ASP A 262 19.18 30.83 -14.17
C ASP A 262 18.28 30.33 -13.03
N PRO A 263 18.39 30.93 -11.81
CA PRO A 263 17.61 30.53 -10.65
C PRO A 263 16.09 30.76 -10.83
N ARG A 264 15.67 31.65 -11.75
CA ARG A 264 14.26 31.87 -12.05
C ARG A 264 13.65 30.67 -12.80
N VAL A 265 14.44 30.01 -13.66
CA VAL A 265 14.03 28.77 -14.33
C VAL A 265 13.85 27.66 -13.31
N VAL A 266 14.80 27.50 -12.40
CA VAL A 266 14.75 26.53 -11.31
C VAL A 266 13.50 26.75 -10.45
N ALA A 267 13.27 27.99 -9.99
CA ALA A 267 12.11 28.35 -9.17
C ALA A 267 10.78 28.10 -9.92
N LEU A 268 10.70 28.43 -11.22
CA LEU A 268 9.52 28.17 -12.05
C LEU A 268 9.21 26.67 -12.21
N VAL A 269 10.25 25.86 -12.42
CA VAL A 269 10.13 24.40 -12.54
C VAL A 269 9.75 23.79 -11.19
N ASP A 270 10.37 24.22 -10.10
CA ASP A 270 10.02 23.76 -8.75
C ASP A 270 8.58 24.16 -8.38
N ALA A 271 8.13 25.36 -8.73
CA ALA A 271 6.75 25.79 -8.57
C ALA A 271 5.78 24.92 -9.39
N LYS A 272 6.12 24.57 -10.62
CA LYS A 272 5.36 23.63 -11.47
C LYS A 272 5.24 22.27 -10.84
N LEU A 273 6.36 21.69 -10.40
CA LEU A 273 6.43 20.37 -9.76
C LEU A 273 5.72 20.35 -8.41
N GLY A 274 5.89 21.40 -7.61
CA GLY A 274 5.22 21.61 -6.33
C GLY A 274 3.72 21.77 -6.48
N ASN A 275 3.25 22.53 -7.47
CA ASN A 275 1.81 22.71 -7.75
C ASN A 275 1.14 21.44 -8.31
N GLN A 276 1.88 20.52 -8.90
CA GLN A 276 1.38 19.18 -9.24
C GLN A 276 1.20 18.32 -7.97
N SER A 277 1.71 18.75 -6.81
CA SER A 277 1.66 18.04 -5.53
C SER A 277 0.88 18.81 -4.47
N SER A 278 -0.41 19.02 -4.69
CA SER A 278 -1.32 19.51 -3.63
C SER A 278 -1.63 18.43 -2.55
N LEU A 279 -0.84 17.36 -2.51
CA LEU A 279 -1.05 16.24 -1.59
C LEU A 279 -0.95 16.67 -0.12
N ARG A 280 -0.04 17.59 0.23
CA ARG A 280 0.11 18.08 1.61
C ARG A 280 -1.12 18.86 2.05
N GLN A 281 -1.57 19.83 1.24
CA GLN A 281 -2.77 20.61 1.50
C GLN A 281 -4.04 19.76 1.48
N SER A 282 -4.21 18.93 0.44
CA SER A 282 -5.39 18.07 0.31
C SER A 282 -5.53 17.06 1.47
N ARG A 283 -4.41 16.53 1.97
CA ARG A 283 -4.39 15.63 3.13
C ARG A 283 -4.67 16.39 4.43
N ALA A 284 -4.08 17.60 4.61
CA ALA A 284 -4.37 18.44 5.77
C ALA A 284 -5.85 18.82 5.82
N GLN A 285 -6.43 19.31 4.73
CA GLN A 285 -7.86 19.60 4.63
C GLN A 285 -8.72 18.37 4.96
N ARG A 286 -8.32 17.19 4.49
CA ARG A 286 -9.04 15.95 4.77
C ARG A 286 -9.00 15.59 6.26
N PHE A 287 -7.85 15.72 6.91
CA PHE A 287 -7.71 15.48 8.35
C PHE A 287 -8.54 16.48 9.17
N ILE A 288 -8.53 17.76 8.79
CA ILE A 288 -9.39 18.79 9.39
C ILE A 288 -10.87 18.39 9.26
N GLY A 289 -11.31 18.02 8.05
CA GLY A 289 -12.70 17.60 7.82
C GLY A 289 -13.09 16.36 8.61
N ILE A 290 -12.21 15.36 8.73
CA ILE A 290 -12.42 14.15 9.56
C ILE A 290 -12.56 14.55 11.04
N ALA A 291 -11.65 15.39 11.55
CA ALA A 291 -11.67 15.83 12.94
C ALA A 291 -12.97 16.59 13.27
N GLN A 292 -13.37 17.54 12.43
CA GLN A 292 -14.60 18.34 12.60
C GLN A 292 -15.85 17.44 12.62
N ARG A 293 -16.00 16.55 11.63
CA ARG A 293 -17.14 15.62 11.58
C ARG A 293 -17.12 14.65 12.77
N SER A 294 -15.93 14.17 13.15
CA SER A 294 -15.80 13.27 14.29
C SER A 294 -16.16 13.95 15.60
N VAL A 295 -15.73 15.20 15.83
CA VAL A 295 -16.12 15.98 17.01
C VAL A 295 -17.61 16.21 17.05
N ALA A 296 -18.22 16.61 15.93
CA ALA A 296 -19.68 16.80 15.84
C ALA A 296 -20.46 15.52 16.12
N PHE A 297 -19.89 14.36 15.84
CA PHE A 297 -20.55 13.06 15.96
C PHE A 297 -20.26 12.34 17.30
N THR A 298 -19.03 12.45 17.83
CA THR A 298 -18.56 11.68 19.00
C THR A 298 -18.04 12.54 20.15
N GLY A 299 -17.94 13.86 19.96
CA GLY A 299 -17.28 14.79 20.90
C GLY A 299 -15.73 14.71 20.87
N ARG A 300 -15.13 13.88 20.01
CA ARG A 300 -13.67 13.66 19.92
C ARG A 300 -13.19 13.67 18.46
N PRO A 301 -11.97 14.16 18.16
CA PRO A 301 -11.42 14.21 16.81
C PRO A 301 -10.83 12.85 16.38
N LEU A 302 -11.59 11.77 16.45
CA LEU A 302 -11.14 10.41 16.16
C LEU A 302 -10.81 10.24 14.67
N LEU A 303 -9.74 9.51 14.38
CA LEU A 303 -9.23 9.22 13.05
C LEU A 303 -9.56 7.76 12.64
N PRO A 304 -10.61 7.52 11.85
CA PRO A 304 -10.87 6.22 11.25
C PRO A 304 -9.77 5.85 10.25
N ILE A 305 -9.29 4.60 10.30
CA ILE A 305 -8.21 4.11 9.45
C ILE A 305 -8.77 3.15 8.40
N PRO A 306 -8.99 3.61 7.16
CA PRO A 306 -9.50 2.75 6.10
C PRO A 306 -8.37 1.94 5.47
N LEU A 307 -8.29 0.67 5.81
CA LEU A 307 -7.38 -0.29 5.20
C LEU A 307 -8.15 -1.38 4.46
N ALA A 308 -7.76 -1.64 3.23
CA ALA A 308 -8.24 -2.80 2.50
C ALA A 308 -7.44 -4.04 2.94
N TYR A 309 -8.12 -5.00 3.56
CA TYR A 309 -7.59 -6.32 3.83
C TYR A 309 -7.25 -7.03 2.52
N CYS A 310 -6.04 -7.59 2.40
CA CYS A 310 -5.51 -8.16 1.15
C CYS A 310 -5.64 -7.21 -0.06
N GLY A 311 -5.38 -5.91 0.15
CA GLY A 311 -5.50 -4.89 -0.88
C GLY A 311 -4.43 -5.00 -1.98
N ALA A 312 -3.24 -5.54 -1.66
CA ALA A 312 -2.20 -5.87 -2.62
C ALA A 312 -2.35 -7.33 -3.10
N GLU A 313 -2.85 -7.51 -4.30
CA GLU A 313 -3.35 -8.78 -4.84
C GLU A 313 -2.34 -9.94 -4.85
N ASN A 314 -1.05 -9.66 -5.05
CA ASN A 314 -0.02 -10.71 -5.20
C ASN A 314 0.80 -10.95 -3.93
N THR A 315 0.49 -10.28 -2.81
CA THR A 315 1.29 -10.35 -1.58
C THR A 315 0.44 -10.34 -0.32
N PHE A 316 -0.88 -10.21 -0.44
CA PHE A 316 -1.86 -10.09 0.65
C PHE A 316 -1.62 -8.91 1.60
N ARG A 317 -0.73 -7.98 1.25
CA ARG A 317 -0.49 -6.77 2.06
C ARG A 317 -1.74 -5.91 2.14
N PHE A 318 -1.85 -5.18 3.23
CA PHE A 318 -2.86 -4.13 3.36
C PHE A 318 -2.59 -3.00 2.35
N SER A 319 -3.63 -2.30 1.95
CA SER A 319 -3.50 -1.06 1.18
C SER A 319 -4.42 0.01 1.75
N GLY A 320 -4.02 1.28 1.63
CA GLY A 320 -4.90 2.40 1.98
C GLY A 320 -6.06 2.48 1.00
N THR A 321 -7.22 2.88 1.50
CA THR A 321 -8.44 3.10 0.72
C THR A 321 -9.14 4.38 1.20
N ASP A 322 -10.30 4.70 0.65
CA ASP A 322 -11.16 5.83 1.04
C ASP A 322 -10.42 7.18 1.05
N ASP A 323 -9.45 7.36 0.15
CA ASP A 323 -8.62 8.57 0.01
C ASP A 323 -7.83 8.99 1.29
N VAL A 324 -7.78 8.17 2.33
CA VAL A 324 -6.98 8.36 3.54
C VAL A 324 -5.88 7.30 3.59
N ASN A 325 -4.84 7.48 2.80
CA ASN A 325 -3.77 6.50 2.70
C ASN A 325 -2.69 6.73 3.77
N MET A 326 -2.90 6.14 4.96
CA MET A 326 -1.95 6.17 6.07
C MET A 326 -0.65 5.41 5.77
N GLN A 327 -0.68 4.43 4.87
CA GLN A 327 0.50 3.65 4.44
C GLN A 327 1.57 4.53 3.77
N ASN A 328 1.19 5.68 3.21
CA ASN A 328 2.04 6.58 2.44
C ASN A 328 2.08 8.01 2.99
N LEU A 329 1.94 8.21 4.31
CA LEU A 329 2.21 9.51 4.91
C LEU A 329 3.71 9.80 4.84
N PRO A 330 4.11 11.00 4.34
CA PRO A 330 5.52 11.39 4.30
C PRO A 330 6.19 11.27 5.66
N ARG A 331 7.45 10.86 5.67
CA ARG A 331 8.25 10.81 6.90
C ARG A 331 8.61 12.23 7.38
N GLY A 332 8.95 12.35 8.66
CA GLY A 332 9.34 13.59 9.29
C GLY A 332 8.18 14.39 9.88
N LYS A 333 8.49 15.62 10.33
CA LYS A 333 7.51 16.56 10.89
C LYS A 333 6.46 16.94 9.83
N GLY A 334 5.25 17.21 10.23
CA GLY A 334 4.14 17.55 9.34
C GLY A 334 2.90 16.73 9.70
N LEU A 335 2.18 16.17 8.71
CA LEU A 335 0.92 15.46 8.96
C LEU A 335 1.03 14.27 9.93
N ARG A 336 2.21 13.64 10.05
CA ARG A 336 2.41 12.61 11.09
C ARG A 336 2.37 13.19 12.50
N SER A 337 2.85 14.42 12.71
CA SER A 337 2.77 15.08 14.02
C SER A 337 1.33 15.36 14.45
N ALA A 338 0.42 15.52 13.49
CA ALA A 338 -1.00 15.72 13.77
C ALA A 338 -1.77 14.43 14.07
N VAL A 339 -1.14 13.26 13.97
CA VAL A 339 -1.72 11.98 14.38
C VAL A 339 -1.27 11.69 15.80
N ILE A 340 -2.20 11.79 16.75
CA ILE A 340 -1.94 11.79 18.18
C ILE A 340 -2.79 10.73 18.91
N PRO A 341 -2.34 10.24 20.07
CA PRO A 341 -3.19 9.43 20.96
C PRO A 341 -4.22 10.31 21.68
N PRO A 342 -5.22 9.72 22.34
CA PRO A 342 -6.09 10.43 23.31
C PRO A 342 -5.28 11.01 24.49
N PRO A 343 -5.85 11.96 25.25
CA PRO A 343 -5.24 12.41 26.51
C PRO A 343 -4.87 11.22 27.41
N ASP A 344 -3.77 11.35 28.16
CA ASP A 344 -3.20 10.35 29.07
C ASP A 344 -2.77 9.03 28.42
N HIS A 345 -2.68 9.00 27.09
CA HIS A 345 -2.19 7.86 26.32
C HIS A 345 -0.96 8.25 25.48
N ASP A 346 -0.21 7.24 25.09
CA ASP A 346 0.89 7.33 24.13
C ASP A 346 0.66 6.38 22.95
N LEU A 347 1.36 6.67 21.85
CA LEU A 347 1.51 5.75 20.73
C LEU A 347 2.68 4.81 21.05
N VAL A 348 2.42 3.51 21.01
CA VAL A 348 3.45 2.48 21.05
C VAL A 348 3.64 1.97 19.62
N VAL A 349 4.78 2.27 19.04
CA VAL A 349 5.11 1.96 17.64
C VAL A 349 6.27 1.00 17.59
N VAL A 350 6.06 -0.18 16.99
CA VAL A 350 7.08 -1.22 16.81
C VAL A 350 7.09 -1.66 15.36
N ASP A 351 8.29 -1.71 14.76
CA ASP A 351 8.56 -2.00 13.34
C ASP A 351 9.48 -3.22 13.23
N PHE A 352 9.23 -4.14 12.31
CA PHE A 352 10.15 -5.21 12.03
C PHE A 352 11.42 -4.71 11.35
N SER A 353 12.56 -5.03 11.89
CA SER A 353 13.85 -4.64 11.30
C SER A 353 14.18 -5.51 10.08
N SER A 354 14.07 -4.96 8.87
CA SER A 354 14.45 -5.61 7.60
C SER A 354 13.79 -6.98 7.37
N ILE A 355 12.50 -7.12 7.67
CA ILE A 355 11.78 -8.41 7.62
C ILE A 355 11.92 -9.12 6.28
N GLU A 356 11.78 -8.39 5.15
CA GLU A 356 11.87 -9.00 3.82
C GLU A 356 13.26 -9.55 3.54
N ALA A 357 14.33 -8.86 3.96
CA ALA A 357 15.69 -9.35 3.79
C ALA A 357 15.97 -10.61 4.64
N ARG A 358 15.40 -10.67 5.86
CA ARG A 358 15.49 -11.85 6.75
C ARG A 358 14.75 -13.05 6.17
N VAL A 359 13.52 -12.84 5.70
CA VAL A 359 12.71 -13.89 5.07
C VAL A 359 13.35 -14.39 3.78
N LEU A 360 13.86 -13.50 2.93
CA LEU A 360 14.55 -13.89 1.70
C LEU A 360 15.81 -14.69 1.96
N ALA A 361 16.67 -14.23 2.88
CA ALA A 361 17.90 -14.94 3.26
C ALA A 361 17.58 -16.33 3.84
N TRP A 362 16.53 -16.45 4.65
CA TRP A 362 16.08 -17.72 5.21
C TRP A 362 15.54 -18.67 4.13
N LEU A 363 14.68 -18.20 3.22
CA LEU A 363 14.18 -19.00 2.10
C LEU A 363 15.28 -19.51 1.17
N ALA A 364 16.32 -18.69 0.99
CA ALA A 364 17.46 -19.02 0.14
C ALA A 364 18.52 -19.88 0.85
N GLY A 365 18.52 -19.92 2.18
CA GLY A 365 19.62 -20.51 2.97
C GLY A 365 20.91 -19.69 2.86
N GLU A 366 20.82 -18.36 2.79
CA GLU A 366 21.98 -17.44 2.71
C GLU A 366 22.58 -17.23 4.11
N GLU A 367 23.34 -18.21 4.57
CA GLU A 367 23.77 -18.31 5.97
C GLU A 367 24.66 -17.15 6.40
N GLY A 368 25.49 -16.60 5.51
CA GLY A 368 26.31 -15.42 5.82
C GLY A 368 25.45 -14.21 6.23
N VAL A 369 24.34 -13.98 5.52
CA VAL A 369 23.39 -12.91 5.84
C VAL A 369 22.60 -13.23 7.12
N LEU A 370 22.19 -14.50 7.30
CA LEU A 370 21.48 -14.94 8.51
C LEU A 370 22.34 -14.79 9.78
N ALA A 371 23.63 -15.07 9.69
CA ALA A 371 24.57 -14.88 10.79
C ALA A 371 24.64 -13.40 11.22
N VAL A 372 24.71 -12.46 10.26
CA VAL A 372 24.67 -11.02 10.53
C VAL A 372 23.39 -10.62 11.28
N PHE A 373 22.26 -11.20 10.90
CA PHE A 373 21.00 -10.92 11.60
C PHE A 373 20.95 -11.51 13.02
N ARG A 374 21.61 -12.66 13.27
CA ARG A 374 21.70 -13.26 14.61
C ARG A 374 22.59 -12.45 15.55
N THR A 375 23.66 -11.84 15.04
CA THR A 375 24.54 -10.97 15.83
C THR A 375 23.99 -9.56 16.05
N GLY A 376 22.89 -9.19 15.36
CA GLY A 376 22.31 -7.84 15.43
C GLY A 376 23.10 -6.78 14.65
N GLU A 377 24.05 -7.20 13.82
CA GLU A 377 24.82 -6.29 12.98
C GLU A 377 23.99 -5.71 11.82
N CYS A 378 24.48 -4.62 11.27
CA CYS A 378 23.80 -3.93 10.17
C CYS A 378 24.04 -4.65 8.83
N VAL A 379 23.05 -5.38 8.31
CA VAL A 379 23.13 -6.08 7.03
C VAL A 379 23.54 -5.16 5.86
N TYR A 380 23.15 -3.89 5.88
CA TYR A 380 23.54 -2.93 4.84
C TYR A 380 25.03 -2.59 4.89
N ALA A 381 25.58 -2.44 6.10
CA ALA A 381 27.01 -2.23 6.28
C ALA A 381 27.80 -3.49 5.92
N TYR A 382 27.33 -4.66 6.33
CA TYR A 382 27.92 -5.96 5.96
C TYR A 382 27.97 -6.15 4.44
N THR A 383 26.85 -5.94 3.75
CA THR A 383 26.78 -6.05 2.28
C THR A 383 27.72 -5.06 1.59
N ALA A 384 27.76 -3.81 2.04
CA ALA A 384 28.70 -2.83 1.51
C ALA A 384 30.16 -3.25 1.79
N SER A 385 30.48 -3.73 2.99
CA SER A 385 31.83 -4.17 3.35
C SER A 385 32.33 -5.30 2.44
N ASN A 386 31.47 -6.28 2.14
CA ASN A 386 31.82 -7.37 1.22
C ASN A 386 32.09 -6.91 -0.20
N ILE A 387 31.38 -5.89 -0.67
CA ILE A 387 31.52 -5.36 -2.04
C ILE A 387 32.74 -4.44 -2.15
N TYR A 388 32.92 -3.55 -1.17
CA TYR A 388 34.04 -2.58 -1.20
C TYR A 388 35.36 -3.14 -0.66
N GLY A 389 35.37 -4.39 -0.12
CA GLY A 389 36.56 -5.02 0.44
C GLY A 389 37.12 -4.30 1.67
N THR A 390 36.34 -3.39 2.29
CA THR A 390 36.74 -2.59 3.45
C THR A 390 35.61 -2.54 4.47
N LYS A 391 35.96 -2.36 5.76
CA LYS A 391 34.96 -2.30 6.83
C LYS A 391 34.09 -1.03 6.70
N ILE A 392 32.82 -1.19 6.39
CA ILE A 392 31.82 -0.12 6.32
C ILE A 392 30.99 -0.14 7.61
N VAL A 393 30.72 1.03 8.18
CA VAL A 393 29.95 1.19 9.42
C VAL A 393 28.76 2.15 9.24
N LYS A 394 27.89 2.21 10.25
CA LYS A 394 26.75 3.14 10.26
C LYS A 394 27.26 4.59 10.19
N GLY A 395 26.74 5.38 9.26
CA GLY A 395 27.15 6.75 9.00
C GLY A 395 27.97 6.95 7.73
N MET A 396 28.63 5.90 7.22
CA MET A 396 29.36 5.98 5.96
C MET A 396 28.43 6.00 4.74
N PRO A 397 28.74 6.77 3.66
CA PRO A 397 27.91 6.85 2.45
C PRO A 397 27.69 5.50 1.78
N GLU A 398 28.69 4.63 1.76
CA GLU A 398 28.66 3.29 1.16
C GLU A 398 27.60 2.38 1.79
N ARG A 399 27.26 2.61 3.06
CA ARG A 399 26.14 1.92 3.70
C ARG A 399 24.81 2.19 2.98
N ASN A 400 24.62 3.38 2.41
CA ASN A 400 23.41 3.68 1.63
C ASN A 400 23.40 2.90 0.32
N VAL A 401 24.56 2.70 -0.32
CA VAL A 401 24.72 1.80 -1.46
C VAL A 401 24.34 0.37 -1.05
N GLY A 402 24.86 -0.13 0.07
CA GLY A 402 24.50 -1.44 0.63
C GLY A 402 22.99 -1.57 0.89
N LYS A 403 22.34 -0.51 1.37
CA LYS A 403 20.88 -0.49 1.57
C LYS A 403 20.11 -0.63 0.26
N VAL A 404 20.49 0.11 -0.79
CA VAL A 404 19.86 0.02 -2.11
C VAL A 404 20.07 -1.38 -2.70
N ILE A 405 21.26 -1.95 -2.52
CA ILE A 405 21.61 -3.30 -2.98
C ILE A 405 20.71 -4.35 -2.33
N VAL A 406 20.65 -4.40 -1.00
CA VAL A 406 19.84 -5.38 -0.26
C VAL A 406 18.35 -5.29 -0.63
N LEU A 407 17.82 -4.07 -0.74
CA LEU A 407 16.41 -3.85 -1.03
C LEU A 407 16.04 -4.06 -2.50
N GLY A 408 16.99 -3.84 -3.43
CA GLY A 408 16.74 -3.89 -4.87
C GLY A 408 17.18 -5.20 -5.54
N LEU A 409 18.39 -5.69 -5.23
CA LEU A 409 18.97 -6.81 -5.95
C LEU A 409 18.44 -8.18 -5.53
N GLY A 410 17.90 -8.32 -4.33
CA GLY A 410 17.36 -9.58 -3.82
C GLY A 410 16.31 -10.24 -4.72
N TYR A 411 15.72 -9.49 -5.65
CA TYR A 411 14.64 -9.92 -6.55
C TYR A 411 15.01 -9.89 -8.02
N ASN A 412 16.29 -10.15 -8.32
CA ASN A 412 16.83 -10.25 -9.67
C ASN A 412 16.72 -8.96 -10.51
N MET A 413 16.92 -7.81 -9.87
CA MET A 413 17.01 -6.53 -10.58
C MET A 413 18.26 -6.56 -11.48
N GLY A 414 18.11 -6.19 -12.76
CA GLY A 414 19.22 -6.11 -13.72
C GLY A 414 20.00 -4.81 -13.58
N SER A 415 21.29 -4.85 -13.95
CA SER A 415 22.22 -3.71 -13.85
C SER A 415 21.68 -2.41 -14.44
N PRO A 416 21.05 -2.37 -15.65
CA PRO A 416 20.54 -1.11 -16.19
C PRO A 416 19.42 -0.47 -15.36
N LYS A 417 18.52 -1.30 -14.78
CA LYS A 417 17.49 -0.80 -13.88
C LYS A 417 18.10 -0.32 -12.56
N PHE A 418 19.05 -1.09 -12.00
CA PHE A 418 19.74 -0.71 -10.77
C PHE A 418 20.45 0.64 -10.94
N ALA A 419 21.19 0.86 -12.02
CA ALA A 419 21.85 2.13 -12.33
C ALA A 419 20.84 3.30 -12.34
N SER A 420 19.73 3.17 -13.06
CA SER A 420 18.72 4.23 -13.13
C SER A 420 18.03 4.50 -11.77
N GLU A 421 17.75 3.48 -10.97
CA GLU A 421 17.10 3.64 -9.66
C GLU A 421 18.04 4.29 -8.63
N VAL A 422 19.32 3.92 -8.62
CA VAL A 422 20.35 4.53 -7.77
C VAL A 422 20.54 6.01 -8.13
N PHE A 423 20.59 6.31 -9.44
CA PHE A 423 20.71 7.67 -9.93
C PHE A 423 19.52 8.56 -9.55
N LYS A 424 18.30 8.04 -9.54
CA LYS A 424 17.07 8.76 -9.13
C LYS A 424 16.97 8.95 -7.61
N GLY A 425 17.64 8.12 -6.84
CA GLY A 425 17.40 7.96 -5.41
C GLY A 425 16.23 7.00 -5.13
N LEU A 426 16.56 5.80 -4.67
CA LEU A 426 15.60 4.73 -4.38
C LEU A 426 15.10 4.81 -2.92
N MET A 427 13.80 4.63 -2.70
CA MET A 427 13.18 4.49 -1.38
C MET A 427 13.46 5.66 -0.41
N GLY A 428 13.50 6.88 -0.94
CA GLY A 428 13.74 8.09 -0.12
C GLY A 428 15.21 8.29 0.25
N LEU A 429 16.13 7.53 -0.30
CA LEU A 429 17.56 7.80 -0.25
C LEU A 429 17.92 8.89 -1.27
N PRO A 430 18.96 9.69 -1.00
CA PRO A 430 19.43 10.67 -1.98
C PRO A 430 19.92 9.98 -3.25
N SER A 431 19.91 10.73 -4.37
CA SER A 431 20.54 10.32 -5.62
C SER A 431 22.03 9.98 -5.37
N ILE A 432 22.48 8.84 -5.87
CA ILE A 432 23.89 8.44 -5.84
C ILE A 432 24.39 8.41 -7.27
N ARG A 433 25.42 9.22 -7.54
CA ARG A 433 26.11 9.29 -8.84
C ARG A 433 27.50 8.72 -8.64
N PHE A 434 27.77 7.57 -9.24
CA PHE A 434 29.11 6.98 -9.21
C PHE A 434 30.06 7.74 -10.12
N THR A 435 31.29 7.94 -9.65
CA THR A 435 32.33 8.77 -10.25
C THR A 435 33.53 7.90 -10.70
N PRO A 436 34.49 8.44 -11.46
CA PRO A 436 35.75 7.73 -11.74
C PRO A 436 36.49 7.27 -10.49
N VAL A 437 36.42 8.06 -9.38
CA VAL A 437 37.02 7.67 -8.10
C VAL A 437 36.37 6.40 -7.54
N ASP A 438 35.05 6.23 -7.69
CA ASP A 438 34.36 5.01 -7.28
C ASP A 438 34.77 3.82 -8.17
N ALA A 439 34.96 4.06 -9.48
CA ALA A 439 35.43 3.05 -10.40
C ALA A 439 36.83 2.58 -10.07
N ASP A 440 37.76 3.49 -9.84
CA ASP A 440 39.15 3.20 -9.45
C ASP A 440 39.20 2.40 -8.13
N ARG A 441 38.44 2.85 -7.13
CA ARG A 441 38.35 2.21 -5.81
C ARG A 441 37.84 0.76 -5.90
N LEU A 442 36.93 0.48 -6.83
CA LEU A 442 36.34 -0.85 -7.04
C LEU A 442 37.05 -1.67 -8.12
N GLY A 443 38.08 -1.13 -8.76
CA GLY A 443 38.80 -1.78 -9.86
C GLY A 443 37.94 -2.01 -11.10
N VAL A 444 37.04 -1.06 -11.42
CA VAL A 444 36.10 -1.17 -12.53
C VAL A 444 36.75 -0.68 -13.83
N ASP A 445 36.85 -1.57 -14.80
CA ASP A 445 37.31 -1.20 -16.15
C ASP A 445 36.14 -0.60 -16.95
N ILE A 446 36.09 0.73 -17.01
CA ILE A 446 35.05 1.49 -17.72
C ILE A 446 35.19 1.27 -19.24
N ALA A 447 36.42 1.13 -19.77
CA ALA A 447 36.65 0.94 -21.18
C ALA A 447 36.12 -0.44 -21.64
N ALA A 448 36.41 -1.50 -20.87
CA ALA A 448 35.86 -2.83 -21.14
C ALA A 448 34.33 -2.87 -21.05
N PHE A 449 33.72 -2.18 -20.06
CA PHE A 449 32.27 -2.05 -20.00
C PHE A 449 31.68 -1.34 -21.23
N SER A 450 32.32 -0.25 -21.67
CA SER A 450 31.88 0.54 -22.83
C SER A 450 32.03 -0.21 -24.16
N ALA A 451 33.03 -1.08 -24.26
CA ALA A 451 33.27 -1.94 -25.44
C ALA A 451 32.32 -3.16 -25.52
N ASP A 452 31.66 -3.53 -24.41
CA ASP A 452 30.76 -4.69 -24.36
C ASP A 452 29.41 -4.38 -25.02
N ALA A 453 29.28 -4.80 -26.30
CA ALA A 453 28.09 -4.57 -27.12
C ALA A 453 26.79 -5.10 -26.48
N TYR A 454 26.84 -6.20 -25.71
CA TYR A 454 25.68 -6.77 -25.04
C TYR A 454 25.23 -5.88 -23.87
N LYS A 455 26.15 -5.40 -23.04
CA LYS A 455 25.86 -4.49 -21.93
C LYS A 455 25.32 -3.16 -22.44
N GLN A 456 25.95 -2.59 -23.48
CA GLN A 456 25.52 -1.35 -24.11
C GLN A 456 24.11 -1.46 -24.72
N ARG A 457 23.81 -2.58 -25.40
CA ARG A 457 22.47 -2.85 -25.92
C ARG A 457 21.43 -2.91 -24.77
N ARG A 458 21.70 -3.66 -23.70
CA ARG A 458 20.79 -3.76 -22.55
C ARG A 458 20.52 -2.40 -21.90
N GLN A 459 21.54 -1.55 -21.83
CA GLN A 459 21.41 -0.19 -21.30
C GLN A 459 20.50 0.66 -22.20
N ARG A 460 20.72 0.66 -23.51
CA ARG A 460 19.85 1.35 -24.48
C ARG A 460 18.41 0.85 -24.44
N ASP A 461 18.21 -0.48 -24.43
CA ASP A 461 16.88 -1.08 -24.36
C ASP A 461 16.15 -0.72 -23.06
N HIS A 462 16.87 -0.59 -21.93
CA HIS A 462 16.30 -0.15 -20.67
C HIS A 462 15.87 1.32 -20.73
N ILE A 463 16.75 2.19 -21.22
CA ILE A 463 16.46 3.63 -21.39
C ILE A 463 15.24 3.81 -22.30
N ALA A 464 15.21 3.15 -23.45
CA ALA A 464 14.10 3.22 -24.40
C ALA A 464 12.75 2.76 -23.79
N ARG A 465 12.76 1.69 -22.99
CA ARG A 465 11.54 1.17 -22.35
C ARG A 465 11.10 1.97 -21.14
N SER A 466 12.04 2.46 -20.33
CA SER A 466 11.76 3.21 -19.11
C SER A 466 11.47 4.69 -19.36
N GLY A 467 11.89 5.23 -20.51
CA GLY A 467 11.89 6.66 -20.77
C GLY A 467 12.80 7.47 -19.85
N PHE A 468 13.72 6.78 -19.13
CA PHE A 468 14.64 7.44 -18.21
C PHE A 468 15.83 8.03 -18.98
N PHE A 469 16.15 9.29 -18.72
CA PHE A 469 17.28 10.01 -19.27
C PHE A 469 18.24 10.39 -18.12
N TYR A 470 19.55 10.24 -18.36
CA TYR A 470 20.57 10.70 -17.42
C TYR A 470 20.94 12.16 -17.77
N PRO A 471 20.68 13.14 -16.90
CA PRO A 471 20.97 14.56 -17.17
C PRO A 471 22.45 14.87 -16.89
N VAL A 472 23.37 14.10 -17.48
CA VAL A 472 24.83 14.24 -17.40
C VAL A 472 25.44 13.83 -18.75
N ASP A 473 26.72 14.15 -18.97
CA ASP A 473 27.41 13.79 -20.19
C ASP A 473 27.57 12.27 -20.37
N ALA A 474 27.90 11.84 -21.57
CA ALA A 474 27.98 10.43 -21.94
C ALA A 474 29.06 9.66 -21.15
N GLU A 475 30.17 10.31 -20.81
CA GLU A 475 31.27 9.70 -20.07
C GLU A 475 30.85 9.44 -18.60
N ALA A 476 30.23 10.40 -17.98
CA ALA A 476 29.66 10.23 -16.63
C ALA A 476 28.58 9.14 -16.58
N VAL A 477 27.74 9.03 -17.63
CA VAL A 477 26.76 7.93 -17.75
C VAL A 477 27.47 6.58 -17.85
N GLN A 478 28.51 6.46 -18.69
CA GLN A 478 29.24 5.20 -18.83
C GLN A 478 29.90 4.79 -17.52
N THR A 479 30.58 5.71 -16.84
CA THR A 479 31.18 5.50 -15.52
C THR A 479 30.14 5.00 -14.52
N HIS A 480 29.02 5.72 -14.38
CA HIS A 480 27.95 5.35 -13.47
C HIS A 480 27.38 3.96 -13.76
N CYS A 481 27.13 3.65 -15.03
CA CYS A 481 26.59 2.35 -15.44
C CYS A 481 27.60 1.21 -15.27
N ALA A 482 28.89 1.45 -15.50
CA ALA A 482 29.96 0.47 -15.31
C ALA A 482 30.08 0.09 -13.81
N VAL A 483 30.13 1.08 -12.93
CA VAL A 483 30.17 0.85 -11.48
C VAL A 483 28.89 0.13 -11.00
N ALA A 484 27.73 0.55 -11.45
CA ALA A 484 26.47 -0.11 -11.11
C ALA A 484 26.42 -1.58 -11.58
N ASP A 485 26.95 -1.89 -12.76
CA ASP A 485 27.05 -3.26 -13.27
C ASP A 485 28.00 -4.10 -12.41
N HIS A 486 29.16 -3.55 -12.05
CA HIS A 486 30.12 -4.20 -11.15
C HIS A 486 29.47 -4.52 -9.79
N LEU A 487 28.79 -3.56 -9.18
CA LEU A 487 28.11 -3.74 -7.88
C LEU A 487 27.06 -4.87 -7.93
N VAL A 488 26.28 -4.95 -9.03
CA VAL A 488 25.30 -6.02 -9.23
C VAL A 488 26.00 -7.38 -9.34
N MET A 489 27.10 -7.47 -10.08
CA MET A 489 27.85 -8.72 -10.26
C MET A 489 28.54 -9.15 -8.96
N ALA A 490 29.19 -8.22 -8.26
CA ALA A 490 29.83 -8.47 -6.97
C ALA A 490 28.83 -8.96 -5.91
N TRP A 491 27.67 -8.32 -5.84
CA TRP A 491 26.62 -8.77 -4.92
C TRP A 491 26.10 -10.17 -5.27
N ARG A 492 25.88 -10.48 -6.56
CA ARG A 492 25.45 -11.83 -6.98
C ARG A 492 26.48 -12.90 -6.63
N ALA A 493 27.76 -12.57 -6.75
CA ALA A 493 28.86 -13.47 -6.36
C ALA A 493 28.89 -13.68 -4.83
N SER A 494 28.59 -12.64 -4.04
CA SER A 494 28.56 -12.72 -2.57
C SER A 494 27.29 -13.31 -1.98
N SER A 495 26.23 -13.49 -2.79
CA SER A 495 24.91 -14.01 -2.37
C SER A 495 24.43 -15.14 -3.29
N PRO A 496 25.24 -16.22 -3.46
CA PRO A 496 24.97 -17.25 -4.46
C PRO A 496 23.69 -18.05 -4.18
N ASN A 497 23.30 -18.20 -2.93
CA ASN A 497 22.10 -18.94 -2.55
C ASN A 497 20.83 -18.17 -2.90
N ILE A 498 20.83 -16.83 -2.77
CA ILE A 498 19.72 -15.99 -3.22
C ILE A 498 19.58 -16.10 -4.75
N VAL A 499 20.69 -16.05 -5.49
CA VAL A 499 20.68 -16.23 -6.95
C VAL A 499 20.13 -17.61 -7.34
N LYS A 500 20.54 -18.67 -6.65
CA LYS A 500 20.01 -20.04 -6.83
C LYS A 500 18.51 -20.12 -6.51
N TYR A 501 18.05 -19.40 -5.48
CA TYR A 501 16.65 -19.38 -5.10
C TYR A 501 15.75 -18.81 -6.21
N TRP A 502 16.20 -17.85 -7.01
CA TRP A 502 15.43 -17.41 -8.19
C TRP A 502 15.20 -18.54 -9.20
N SER A 503 16.21 -19.38 -9.42
CA SER A 503 16.07 -20.57 -10.29
C SER A 503 15.10 -21.60 -9.68
N THR A 504 15.11 -21.75 -8.36
CA THR A 504 14.11 -22.57 -7.64
C THR A 504 12.69 -22.02 -7.85
N CYS A 505 12.54 -20.69 -7.81
CA CYS A 505 11.24 -20.05 -8.10
C CYS A 505 10.80 -20.24 -9.56
N ASP A 506 11.74 -20.26 -10.54
CA ASP A 506 11.42 -20.60 -11.92
C ASP A 506 10.96 -22.07 -12.05
N LEU A 507 11.56 -22.99 -11.29
CA LEU A 507 11.09 -24.37 -11.19
C LEU A 507 9.68 -24.46 -10.57
N MET A 508 9.39 -23.69 -9.52
CA MET A 508 8.03 -23.60 -8.95
C MET A 508 7.02 -23.13 -9.99
N LEU A 509 7.34 -22.12 -10.82
CA LEU A 509 6.47 -21.66 -11.92
C LEU A 509 6.18 -22.80 -12.92
N LYS A 510 7.19 -23.60 -13.26
CA LYS A 510 7.01 -24.79 -14.12
C LYS A 510 6.09 -25.83 -13.48
N TYR A 511 6.25 -26.08 -12.17
CA TYR A 511 5.40 -27.02 -11.44
C TYR A 511 3.95 -26.52 -11.36
N MET A 512 3.75 -25.26 -11.04
CA MET A 512 2.43 -24.62 -11.04
C MET A 512 1.74 -24.70 -12.41
N LEU A 513 2.48 -24.43 -13.49
CA LEU A 513 1.97 -24.53 -14.86
C LEU A 513 1.46 -25.94 -15.18
N ASN A 514 2.17 -26.97 -14.72
CA ASN A 514 1.84 -28.37 -15.01
C ASN A 514 0.94 -29.01 -13.94
N GLY A 515 0.58 -28.29 -12.88
CA GLY A 515 -0.24 -28.82 -11.79
C GLY A 515 0.50 -29.86 -10.93
N VAL A 516 1.84 -29.78 -10.89
CA VAL A 516 2.66 -30.65 -10.04
C VAL A 516 2.65 -30.10 -8.61
N GLU A 517 2.20 -30.90 -7.67
CA GLU A 517 2.25 -30.59 -6.26
C GLU A 517 3.60 -31.05 -5.67
N ALA A 518 4.33 -30.10 -5.10
CA ALA A 518 5.62 -30.36 -4.46
C ALA A 518 5.87 -29.34 -3.34
N ASP A 519 6.60 -29.78 -2.32
CA ASP A 519 6.96 -28.94 -1.19
C ASP A 519 8.33 -28.29 -1.42
N PHE A 520 8.41 -26.99 -1.10
CA PHE A 520 9.60 -26.14 -1.16
C PHE A 520 9.75 -25.41 0.17
N GLY A 521 10.31 -26.09 1.16
CA GLY A 521 10.31 -25.60 2.54
C GLY A 521 8.89 -25.41 3.06
N PRO A 522 8.50 -24.20 3.48
CA PRO A 522 7.16 -23.93 4.00
C PRO A 522 6.09 -23.73 2.91
N LEU A 523 6.45 -23.84 1.65
CA LEU A 523 5.61 -23.57 0.49
C LEU A 523 5.24 -24.87 -0.22
N ARG A 524 4.04 -24.92 -0.82
CA ARG A 524 3.61 -26.03 -1.67
C ARG A 524 3.08 -25.51 -2.99
N THR A 525 3.59 -26.03 -4.10
CA THR A 525 3.05 -25.72 -5.44
C THR A 525 1.73 -26.44 -5.66
N GLU A 526 0.81 -25.78 -6.35
CA GLU A 526 -0.48 -26.27 -6.82
C GLU A 526 -0.73 -25.75 -8.24
N LYS A 527 -1.77 -26.23 -8.92
CA LYS A 527 -2.12 -25.67 -10.23
C LYS A 527 -2.37 -24.17 -10.13
N ASP A 528 -1.61 -23.39 -10.90
CA ASP A 528 -1.71 -21.93 -10.98
C ASP A 528 -1.55 -21.19 -9.61
N ALA A 529 -0.99 -21.83 -8.58
CA ALA A 529 -0.87 -21.23 -7.25
C ALA A 529 0.29 -21.82 -6.42
N ILE A 530 0.68 -21.05 -5.39
CA ILE A 530 1.51 -21.52 -4.27
C ILE A 530 0.69 -21.44 -3.00
N ARG A 531 0.58 -22.54 -2.28
CA ARG A 531 0.03 -22.56 -0.91
C ARG A 531 1.10 -22.09 0.08
N LEU A 532 0.71 -21.13 0.91
CA LEU A 532 1.52 -20.56 1.98
C LEU A 532 1.30 -21.30 3.30
N PRO A 533 2.20 -21.16 4.29
CA PRO A 533 2.12 -21.89 5.56
C PRO A 533 0.84 -21.65 6.37
N ASN A 534 0.23 -20.48 6.25
CA ASN A 534 -1.06 -20.17 6.88
C ASN A 534 -2.28 -20.69 6.11
N GLY A 535 -2.09 -21.34 4.96
CA GLY A 535 -3.14 -21.86 4.11
C GLY A 535 -3.65 -20.93 3.00
N LEU A 536 -3.22 -19.67 2.97
CA LEU A 536 -3.51 -18.77 1.84
C LEU A 536 -2.81 -19.27 0.56
N ARG A 537 -3.35 -18.89 -0.59
CA ARG A 537 -2.87 -19.32 -1.91
C ARG A 537 -2.50 -18.12 -2.77
N LEU A 538 -1.22 -17.94 -3.06
CA LEU A 538 -0.74 -16.98 -4.06
C LEU A 538 -1.16 -17.49 -5.45
N ALA A 539 -2.23 -16.92 -6.00
CA ALA A 539 -2.83 -17.37 -7.25
C ALA A 539 -2.31 -16.57 -8.46
N TYR A 540 -1.88 -17.29 -9.49
CA TYR A 540 -1.45 -16.78 -10.79
C TYR A 540 -2.38 -17.32 -11.89
N THR A 541 -3.58 -16.79 -11.93
CA THR A 541 -4.69 -17.29 -12.73
C THR A 541 -4.32 -17.43 -14.21
N LYS A 542 -4.63 -18.58 -14.80
CA LYS A 542 -4.31 -18.91 -16.20
C LYS A 542 -2.82 -18.79 -16.51
N LEU A 543 -1.96 -19.26 -15.60
CA LEU A 543 -0.51 -19.27 -15.80
C LEU A 543 -0.18 -19.97 -17.13
N ARG A 544 0.64 -19.33 -17.95
CA ARG A 544 1.11 -19.85 -19.24
C ARG A 544 2.57 -19.54 -19.48
N GLN A 545 3.21 -20.32 -20.32
CA GLN A 545 4.56 -20.05 -20.80
C GLN A 545 4.52 -19.14 -22.03
N GLU A 546 5.40 -18.14 -22.09
CA GLU A 546 5.62 -17.26 -23.23
C GLU A 546 7.11 -17.26 -23.58
N GLY A 547 7.49 -18.09 -24.53
CA GLY A 547 8.91 -18.29 -24.87
C GLY A 547 9.69 -18.86 -23.67
N ARG A 548 10.67 -18.11 -23.18
CA ARG A 548 11.47 -18.45 -21.98
C ARG A 548 10.91 -17.88 -20.68
N SER A 549 9.82 -17.14 -20.73
CA SER A 549 9.18 -16.47 -19.58
C SER A 549 7.81 -17.04 -19.30
N TYR A 550 7.17 -16.62 -18.22
CA TYR A 550 5.82 -16.97 -17.87
C TYR A 550 4.94 -15.72 -17.82
N ALA A 551 3.64 -15.88 -18.03
CA ALA A 551 2.66 -14.82 -17.85
C ALA A 551 1.38 -15.38 -17.21
N TYR A 552 0.68 -14.52 -16.48
CA TYR A 552 -0.61 -14.83 -15.85
C TYR A 552 -1.62 -13.71 -16.08
N TRP A 553 -2.90 -14.04 -16.01
CA TRP A 553 -3.98 -13.07 -16.18
C TRP A 553 -4.37 -12.41 -14.86
N ASN A 554 -4.26 -11.07 -14.79
CA ASN A 554 -4.61 -10.31 -13.58
C ASN A 554 -6.06 -9.79 -13.55
N GLY A 555 -6.93 -10.29 -14.44
CA GLY A 555 -8.31 -9.82 -14.57
C GLY A 555 -8.49 -8.68 -15.60
N LYS A 556 -7.37 -8.04 -16.05
CA LYS A 556 -7.39 -6.93 -17.04
C LYS A 556 -6.41 -7.18 -18.18
N SER A 557 -5.22 -7.64 -17.86
CA SER A 557 -4.11 -7.82 -18.81
C SER A 557 -3.26 -9.03 -18.42
N TRP A 558 -2.44 -9.49 -19.38
CA TRP A 558 -1.40 -10.46 -19.11
C TRP A 558 -0.19 -9.77 -18.49
N LEU A 559 0.29 -10.31 -17.38
CA LEU A 559 1.47 -9.83 -16.67
C LEU A 559 2.55 -10.90 -16.70
N GLY A 560 3.77 -10.48 -17.03
CA GLY A 560 4.95 -11.34 -16.98
C GLY A 560 5.33 -11.69 -15.54
N ILE A 561 5.79 -12.94 -15.35
CA ILE A 561 6.35 -13.42 -14.09
C ILE A 561 7.58 -14.28 -14.37
N TYR A 562 8.55 -14.22 -13.48
CA TYR A 562 9.81 -14.97 -13.52
C TYR A 562 10.30 -15.21 -12.09
N GLY A 563 11.30 -16.06 -11.91
CA GLY A 563 11.75 -16.51 -10.61
C GLY A 563 12.02 -15.39 -9.61
N GLY A 564 12.73 -14.32 -10.01
CA GLY A 564 12.98 -13.19 -9.13
C GLY A 564 11.70 -12.45 -8.70
N LYS A 565 10.71 -12.30 -9.61
CA LYS A 565 9.43 -11.68 -9.27
C LYS A 565 8.56 -12.60 -8.39
N LEU A 566 8.65 -13.89 -8.58
CA LEU A 566 7.99 -14.86 -7.70
C LEU A 566 8.63 -14.84 -6.30
N ALA A 567 9.97 -14.79 -6.22
CA ALA A 567 10.70 -14.66 -4.95
C ALA A 567 10.27 -13.41 -4.18
N GLU A 568 10.11 -12.25 -4.86
CA GLU A 568 9.58 -11.03 -4.27
C GLU A 568 8.17 -11.24 -3.69
N ASN A 569 7.25 -11.79 -4.48
CA ASN A 569 5.86 -12.00 -4.06
C ASN A 569 5.78 -12.96 -2.85
N ILE A 570 6.55 -14.05 -2.86
CA ILE A 570 6.61 -15.02 -1.75
C ILE A 570 7.15 -14.33 -0.50
N THR A 571 8.30 -13.66 -0.60
CA THR A 571 8.94 -12.97 0.52
C THR A 571 7.99 -11.95 1.17
N GLN A 572 7.34 -11.14 0.36
CA GLN A 572 6.38 -10.13 0.83
C GLN A 572 5.14 -10.75 1.48
N ALA A 573 4.63 -11.86 0.91
CA ALA A 573 3.48 -12.56 1.47
C ALA A 573 3.81 -13.22 2.81
N LEU A 574 4.98 -13.86 2.94
CA LEU A 574 5.43 -14.46 4.19
C LEU A 574 5.72 -13.39 5.26
N SER A 575 6.35 -12.28 4.89
CA SER A 575 6.55 -11.13 5.79
C SER A 575 5.22 -10.59 6.32
N ARG A 576 4.19 -10.50 5.45
CA ARG A 576 2.85 -10.11 5.87
C ARG A 576 2.22 -11.13 6.82
N ILE A 577 2.43 -12.44 6.62
CA ILE A 577 1.90 -13.48 7.52
C ILE A 577 2.56 -13.35 8.90
N ILE A 578 3.88 -13.21 8.96
CA ILE A 578 4.62 -12.98 10.22
C ILE A 578 4.08 -11.74 10.95
N MET A 579 3.88 -10.64 10.21
CA MET A 579 3.32 -9.41 10.77
C MET A 579 1.92 -9.62 11.33
N THR A 580 1.06 -10.33 10.63
CA THR A 580 -0.33 -10.56 11.09
C THR A 580 -0.41 -11.61 12.20
N ASP A 581 0.47 -12.60 12.25
CA ASP A 581 0.59 -13.49 13.40
C ASP A 581 1.01 -12.72 14.66
N ALA A 582 1.97 -11.78 14.53
CA ALA A 582 2.35 -10.89 15.62
C ALA A 582 1.17 -9.98 16.04
N MET A 583 0.46 -9.38 15.06
CA MET A 583 -0.71 -8.53 15.30
C MET A 583 -1.81 -9.28 16.09
N LEU A 584 -2.13 -10.52 15.72
CA LEU A 584 -3.11 -11.34 16.42
C LEU A 584 -2.67 -11.70 17.85
N LEU A 585 -1.38 -11.93 18.04
CA LEU A 585 -0.83 -12.25 19.36
C LEU A 585 -0.83 -11.03 20.27
N VAL A 586 -0.43 -9.88 19.76
CA VAL A 586 -0.50 -8.59 20.45
C VAL A 586 -1.95 -8.29 20.87
N ASP A 587 -2.89 -8.44 19.95
CA ASP A 587 -4.31 -8.24 20.26
C ASP A 587 -4.81 -9.20 21.35
N ARG A 588 -4.48 -10.46 21.24
CA ARG A 588 -4.89 -11.47 22.22
C ARG A 588 -4.36 -11.19 23.63
N GLU A 589 -3.10 -10.75 23.75
CA GLU A 589 -2.44 -10.59 25.03
C GLU A 589 -2.62 -9.20 25.64
N LEU A 590 -2.78 -8.16 24.80
CA LEU A 590 -2.72 -6.77 25.24
C LEU A 590 -4.04 -5.99 25.03
N ARG A 591 -5.09 -6.60 24.49
CA ARG A 591 -6.38 -5.91 24.21
C ARG A 591 -6.99 -5.21 25.46
N GLY A 592 -6.71 -5.70 26.65
CA GLY A 592 -7.18 -5.10 27.91
C GLY A 592 -6.43 -3.84 28.35
N VAL A 593 -5.19 -3.62 27.84
CA VAL A 593 -4.29 -2.52 28.23
C VAL A 593 -3.87 -1.64 27.06
N SER A 594 -4.01 -2.13 25.84
CA SER A 594 -3.75 -1.37 24.61
C SER A 594 -4.72 -1.74 23.51
N ARG A 595 -4.77 -0.91 22.47
CA ARG A 595 -5.54 -1.19 21.26
C ARG A 595 -4.70 -0.94 20.02
N ILE A 596 -4.75 -1.90 19.07
CA ILE A 596 -4.17 -1.73 17.75
C ILE A 596 -4.94 -0.63 17.01
N ALA A 597 -4.22 0.40 16.62
CA ALA A 597 -4.78 1.59 16.01
C ALA A 597 -4.52 1.65 14.50
N LEU A 598 -3.36 1.13 14.06
CA LEU A 598 -2.92 1.20 12.67
C LEU A 598 -1.83 0.15 12.44
N THR A 599 -1.75 -0.38 11.23
CA THR A 599 -0.56 -1.08 10.72
C THR A 599 -0.08 -0.42 9.44
N VAL A 600 1.25 -0.22 9.31
CA VAL A 600 1.89 0.37 8.13
C VAL A 600 3.01 -0.54 7.66
N HIS A 601 2.80 -1.28 6.58
CA HIS A 601 3.73 -2.29 6.06
C HIS A 601 4.08 -3.36 7.10
N ASP A 602 5.22 -3.24 7.75
CA ASP A 602 5.78 -4.10 8.79
C ASP A 602 5.76 -3.46 10.18
N GLU A 603 5.06 -2.34 10.33
CA GLU A 603 4.93 -1.56 11.55
C GLU A 603 3.55 -1.78 12.20
N LEU A 604 3.54 -1.94 13.52
CA LEU A 604 2.34 -2.02 14.36
C LEU A 604 2.29 -0.81 15.29
N ILE A 605 1.17 -0.09 15.23
CA ILE A 605 0.90 1.09 16.05
C ILE A 605 -0.24 0.77 17.01
N GLN A 606 0.02 0.94 18.29
CA GLN A 606 -0.95 0.77 19.36
C GLN A 606 -1.15 2.09 20.12
N VAL A 607 -2.31 2.23 20.75
CA VAL A 607 -2.62 3.27 21.74
C VAL A 607 -2.69 2.60 23.09
N ALA A 608 -1.90 3.07 24.06
CA ALA A 608 -1.86 2.57 25.42
C ALA A 608 -1.86 3.74 26.42
N HIS A 609 -2.46 3.54 27.61
CA HIS A 609 -2.34 4.52 28.70
C HIS A 609 -0.85 4.69 29.08
N LYS A 610 -0.44 5.92 29.43
CA LYS A 610 0.96 6.24 29.71
C LYS A 610 1.60 5.31 30.72
N ASP A 611 0.88 4.96 31.80
CA ASP A 611 1.36 4.04 32.83
C ASP A 611 1.60 2.61 32.34
N GLN A 612 1.00 2.22 31.22
CA GLN A 612 1.11 0.89 30.62
C GLN A 612 1.99 0.87 29.36
N ALA A 613 2.31 2.04 28.81
CA ALA A 613 2.94 2.16 27.50
C ALA A 613 4.28 1.41 27.43
N GLN A 614 5.11 1.46 28.49
CA GLN A 614 6.38 0.74 28.53
C GLN A 614 6.18 -0.78 28.53
N ALA A 615 5.29 -1.31 29.35
CA ALA A 615 4.99 -2.74 29.41
C ALA A 615 4.42 -3.25 28.07
N VAL A 616 3.55 -2.48 27.44
CA VAL A 616 3.00 -2.76 26.11
C VAL A 616 4.11 -2.76 25.06
N PHE A 617 5.03 -1.80 25.12
CA PHE A 617 6.18 -1.71 24.21
C PHE A 617 7.08 -2.93 24.33
N ASP A 618 7.53 -3.27 25.54
CA ASP A 618 8.44 -4.39 25.80
C ASP A 618 7.83 -5.73 25.38
N ARG A 619 6.54 -5.92 25.67
CA ARG A 619 5.81 -7.12 25.26
C ARG A 619 5.66 -7.22 23.75
N THR A 620 5.29 -6.12 23.07
CA THR A 620 5.16 -6.07 21.62
C THR A 620 6.49 -6.31 20.94
N LEU A 621 7.57 -5.71 21.44
CA LEU A 621 8.94 -5.92 20.95
C LEU A 621 9.33 -7.40 21.05
N THR A 622 9.07 -8.03 22.20
CA THR A 622 9.30 -9.46 22.41
C THR A 622 8.50 -10.32 21.42
N ILE A 623 7.22 -10.02 21.23
CA ILE A 623 6.35 -10.74 20.30
C ILE A 623 6.89 -10.64 18.88
N MET A 624 7.28 -9.45 18.42
CA MET A 624 7.77 -9.21 17.06
C MET A 624 9.21 -9.69 16.82
N SER A 625 9.99 -9.87 17.86
CA SER A 625 11.37 -10.41 17.76
C SER A 625 11.46 -11.92 17.90
N THR A 626 10.35 -12.63 18.15
CA THR A 626 10.36 -14.07 18.42
C THR A 626 9.76 -14.86 17.24
N GLY A 627 10.57 -15.72 16.64
CA GLY A 627 10.12 -16.69 15.63
C GLY A 627 9.20 -17.77 16.23
N ARG A 628 8.25 -18.29 15.43
CA ARG A 628 7.23 -19.26 15.87
C ARG A 628 6.85 -20.19 14.73
N ASP A 629 6.31 -21.33 15.10
CA ASP A 629 5.75 -22.32 14.16
C ASP A 629 6.72 -22.57 12.99
N TRP A 630 6.27 -22.30 11.76
CA TRP A 630 7.02 -22.50 10.52
C TRP A 630 8.19 -21.53 10.33
N TYR A 631 8.23 -20.41 11.05
CA TYR A 631 9.29 -19.39 10.96
C TYR A 631 10.14 -19.27 12.24
N ARG A 632 10.19 -20.35 13.04
CA ARG A 632 10.94 -20.39 14.32
C ARG A 632 12.41 -20.04 14.14
N ASP A 633 13.00 -20.47 13.03
CA ASP A 633 14.43 -20.35 12.77
C ASP A 633 14.80 -19.04 12.05
N ILE A 634 13.82 -18.20 11.71
CA ILE A 634 14.11 -16.88 11.15
C ILE A 634 14.62 -15.98 12.29
N PRO A 635 15.83 -15.41 12.16
CA PRO A 635 16.35 -14.46 13.15
C PRO A 635 15.58 -13.13 13.02
N LEU A 636 14.39 -13.06 13.61
CA LEU A 636 13.58 -11.84 13.60
C LEU A 636 14.22 -10.75 14.45
N GLY A 637 13.90 -9.50 14.16
CA GLY A 637 14.29 -8.34 14.95
C GLY A 637 13.23 -7.27 14.81
N ALA A 638 13.01 -6.50 15.85
CA ALA A 638 12.09 -5.39 15.86
C ALA A 638 12.72 -4.20 16.60
N GLU A 639 12.29 -3.02 16.27
CA GLU A 639 12.66 -1.78 16.92
C GLU A 639 11.46 -0.85 17.00
N GLY A 640 11.49 0.11 17.91
CA GLY A 640 10.35 1.00 18.04
C GLY A 640 10.54 2.09 19.08
N LYS A 641 9.47 2.83 19.34
CA LYS A 641 9.42 3.90 20.33
C LYS A 641 8.02 4.07 20.92
N ILE A 642 7.99 4.65 22.11
CA ILE A 642 6.82 5.27 22.71
C ILE A 642 6.87 6.74 22.37
N ALA A 643 5.76 7.33 21.91
CA ALA A 643 5.75 8.70 21.41
C ALA A 643 4.39 9.38 21.64
N ALA A 644 4.44 10.70 21.83
CA ALA A 644 3.26 11.54 21.97
C ALA A 644 2.53 11.80 20.63
N ASN A 645 3.19 11.56 19.50
CA ASN A 645 2.61 11.64 18.17
C ASN A 645 3.33 10.70 17.19
N TYR A 646 2.71 10.46 16.03
CA TYR A 646 3.24 9.49 15.05
C TYR A 646 4.56 9.93 14.36
N ALA A 647 4.90 11.23 14.36
CA ALA A 647 6.17 11.70 13.78
C ALA A 647 7.37 11.42 14.68
N GLU A 648 7.20 11.47 16.00
CA GLU A 648 8.25 11.21 16.98
C GLU A 648 8.60 9.72 17.11
N ALA A 649 7.72 8.85 16.65
CA ALA A 649 7.91 7.43 16.68
C ALA A 649 8.95 6.90 15.66
N LYS A 650 9.44 7.76 14.75
CA LYS A 650 10.42 7.40 13.70
C LYS A 650 11.58 8.38 13.61
#